data_d546d47be9c72d06f86a4867ba1f8af8
#
_entry.id   d546d47be9c72d06f86a4867ba1f8af8
#
_cell.length_a   1.000
_cell.length_b   1.000
_cell.length_c   1.000
_cell.angle_alpha   90.00
_cell.angle_beta   90.00
_cell.angle_gamma   90.00
#
_symmetry.space_group_name_H-M   'P 1'
#
loop_
_entity.id
_entity.type
_entity.pdbx_description
1 polymer ?
#
loop_
_entity_poly.entity_id
_entity_poly.type
_entity_poly.pdbx_seq_one_letter_code
_entity_poly.pdbx_strand_id
1 'polypeptide(L)'
;MKKIFIFLMAAFTALPNNADAEKGFKILGENISGCGISPNGQYFVGTSLATEHSINGMYMESFIYNTKDGTLSWITEADPSDFTKCGRFKAVSNNGIICGDVINTDIKLASEENPISAAIWENGKRTLLEYGDFDISTISSSAEGAFSQDISEDGNIVVGNFNTGSGAYITPCKWVKNSEGKYVIEFLTVPENMKNGYAMKISSDGKIFGIITSNEDDDLCIWDDDKITVLTHEDLGIEFRYFCVMNLIDVSPNGKFVIFSESSTFKTYIYNTETKECRPLPSFGEYDNWNNFSYASIDNNGNVAGAYDYGNPILGPMPYTHPFWYSYERNAIYDFSYYMTIAAEGVNPDIDFTFDEETLTIPSFISADGQTIAGNADIYNTFLQQTPKFWVLNVDDISNTEIPLTPTGLNVKSDALKEAKLSWTKDETEYKTLTLKSYNIYRDGELIGNIEATEQEMSFRDKDIYGHPEYTVEAVMAKADGGTMLSQKSVPFKASVPDTYALPFFDDFDSGSLETNYWTTEADYGEGEDAKWMLDGYGLLQTTCAAIYVSNAKPHSSSLVSRPMDATNEESVNVSFANIYGFVNILDQALDNDSISLEVTTDNGDTWKSVGDWSIAELNPQHKWNMINVDISKEVAGKIFSIRFHSHGQGKSFYYVDIENVKITTGNEVKKDAPEGLTGCKNSSDTPLSLIWKNNFGAYQLNHINSVVESMFTLGNEGKELIGANAFDKDDLAPYKGKYLTGVTTIINFYDWYEVNKGIHAAIVVFEDGKLVREQEIEDLPYNEYFTTALDEPLLIDGSKELKIGIKVHDYDAEQIPLLYAVSDKFIAGKSDLFSEDNGATWQKVSEFYGENNEKSPCCWNITGCVTDEPELKPSETENIYYSVFRNGELLSTAVLDKLQTHYFDNDAKDGDSYYVMAYYTDGSVSDASEAFIFDSSTDISQYTIDDLSISFNSETKNININGEFDKAEIFNTNGICVSQSAANAISLNGVTPGIYVLKISKGGKAVVKKIIIK
;
A
#
# COMPACT_ATOMS: atom_id res chain seq x y z
N MET A 1 42.78 37.27 1.79
CA MET A 1 43.89 36.84 0.91
C MET A 1 43.24 36.20 -0.29
N LYS A 2 43.21 36.92 -1.40
CA LYS A 2 42.68 36.45 -2.70
C LYS A 2 43.62 35.40 -3.26
N LYS A 3 43.14 34.19 -3.59
CA LYS A 3 43.86 33.24 -4.47
C LYS A 3 43.26 33.38 -5.86
N ILE A 4 44.10 33.83 -6.74
CA ILE A 4 43.89 33.88 -8.20
C ILE A 4 44.05 32.47 -8.72
N PHE A 5 43.03 31.92 -9.40
CA PHE A 5 43.20 30.75 -10.26
C PHE A 5 43.50 31.22 -11.69
N ILE A 6 44.66 30.80 -12.17
CA ILE A 6 45.10 31.01 -13.57
C ILE A 6 44.53 29.86 -14.41
N PHE A 7 43.66 30.19 -15.40
CA PHE A 7 43.27 29.26 -16.44
C PHE A 7 44.43 29.14 -17.47
N LEU A 8 44.94 27.93 -17.61
CA LEU A 8 45.80 27.58 -18.76
C LEU A 8 44.90 27.20 -19.96
N MET A 9 44.81 28.06 -20.95
CA MET A 9 44.33 27.68 -22.27
C MET A 9 45.40 26.84 -22.98
N ALA A 10 45.14 25.54 -23.17
CA ALA A 10 45.91 24.71 -24.11
C ALA A 10 45.25 24.82 -25.48
N ALA A 11 46.01 25.35 -26.45
CA ALA A 11 45.64 25.39 -27.85
C ALA A 11 45.70 23.94 -28.43
N PHE A 12 44.55 23.41 -28.79
CA PHE A 12 44.46 22.18 -29.58
C PHE A 12 44.62 22.51 -31.08
N THR A 13 45.68 22.03 -31.65
CA THR A 13 45.93 22.01 -33.12
C THR A 13 45.00 20.96 -33.77
N ALA A 14 44.30 21.38 -34.81
CA ALA A 14 43.43 20.52 -35.61
C ALA A 14 44.19 19.33 -36.20
N LEU A 15 43.68 18.13 -35.92
CA LEU A 15 44.02 16.89 -36.63
C LEU A 15 42.83 16.44 -37.48
N PRO A 16 43.09 15.73 -38.60
CA PRO A 16 42.06 15.50 -39.63
C PRO A 16 41.09 14.38 -39.31
N ASN A 17 39.90 14.53 -39.84
CA ASN A 17 38.73 13.65 -39.92
C ASN A 17 38.96 12.15 -39.81
N ASN A 18 38.33 11.56 -38.90
CA ASN A 18 37.85 10.24 -38.49
C ASN A 18 38.36 9.91 -37.07
N ALA A 19 37.92 10.64 -36.10
CA ALA A 19 38.01 10.19 -34.71
C ALA A 19 36.63 9.59 -34.36
N ASP A 20 36.60 8.28 -34.24
CA ASP A 20 35.59 7.62 -33.43
C ASP A 20 35.53 8.36 -32.09
N ALA A 21 34.34 8.58 -31.52
CA ALA A 21 34.20 9.29 -30.24
C ALA A 21 35.02 8.52 -29.21
N GLU A 22 35.93 9.22 -28.54
CA GLU A 22 36.81 8.59 -27.55
C GLU A 22 35.90 8.05 -26.40
N LYS A 23 36.06 6.77 -26.06
CA LYS A 23 35.36 6.12 -24.98
C LYS A 23 35.47 6.93 -23.68
N GLY A 24 34.33 7.22 -23.04
CA GLY A 24 34.36 7.99 -21.79
C GLY A 24 33.01 8.47 -21.33
N PHE A 25 33.00 8.99 -20.13
CA PHE A 25 31.82 9.52 -19.44
C PHE A 25 31.94 11.03 -19.22
N LYS A 26 30.86 11.76 -19.39
CA LYS A 26 30.83 13.21 -19.13
C LYS A 26 29.49 13.68 -18.61
N ILE A 27 29.49 14.44 -17.52
CA ILE A 27 28.35 15.24 -17.07
C ILE A 27 28.34 16.54 -17.86
N LEU A 28 27.23 16.88 -18.52
CA LEU A 28 27.09 18.06 -19.35
C LEU A 28 26.70 19.29 -18.56
N GLY A 29 25.97 19.12 -17.47
CA GLY A 29 25.56 20.23 -16.61
C GLY A 29 24.63 19.76 -15.49
N GLU A 30 24.37 20.70 -14.57
CA GLU A 30 23.42 20.54 -13.46
C GLU A 30 22.16 21.37 -13.75
N ASN A 31 21.02 20.97 -13.20
CA ASN A 31 19.70 21.56 -13.46
C ASN A 31 19.31 21.57 -14.95
N ILE A 32 19.70 20.53 -15.68
CA ILE A 32 19.32 20.33 -17.09
C ILE A 32 18.82 18.90 -17.32
N SER A 33 17.88 18.76 -18.23
CA SER A 33 17.32 17.47 -18.65
C SER A 33 17.39 17.33 -20.17
N GLY A 34 17.80 16.15 -20.64
CA GLY A 34 17.77 15.81 -22.07
C GLY A 34 16.36 15.54 -22.56
N CYS A 35 16.06 15.89 -23.80
CA CYS A 35 14.79 15.63 -24.46
C CYS A 35 14.94 14.78 -25.73
N GLY A 36 16.13 14.70 -26.32
CA GLY A 36 16.36 13.95 -27.55
C GLY A 36 17.83 13.83 -27.96
N ILE A 37 18.12 12.78 -28.73
CA ILE A 37 19.44 12.50 -29.36
C ILE A 37 19.27 12.43 -30.88
N SER A 38 20.27 12.90 -31.62
CA SER A 38 20.31 12.61 -33.05
C SER A 38 20.66 11.13 -33.30
N PRO A 39 20.12 10.49 -34.35
CA PRO A 39 20.40 9.08 -34.62
C PRO A 39 21.89 8.72 -34.67
N ASN A 40 22.75 9.61 -35.17
CA ASN A 40 24.21 9.42 -35.22
C ASN A 40 24.93 9.73 -33.89
N GLY A 41 24.20 10.03 -32.80
CA GLY A 41 24.80 10.35 -31.49
C GLY A 41 25.57 11.68 -31.40
N GLN A 42 25.55 12.50 -32.46
CA GLN A 42 26.35 13.73 -32.50
C GLN A 42 25.73 14.87 -31.73
N TYR A 43 24.40 14.97 -31.71
CA TYR A 43 23.69 16.09 -31.08
C TYR A 43 22.72 15.62 -30.02
N PHE A 44 22.70 16.33 -28.91
CA PHE A 44 21.69 16.20 -27.85
C PHE A 44 20.97 17.53 -27.68
N VAL A 45 19.69 17.45 -27.39
CA VAL A 45 18.87 18.60 -27.05
C VAL A 45 18.18 18.40 -25.72
N GLY A 46 17.94 19.48 -25.03
CA GLY A 46 17.31 19.44 -23.73
C GLY A 46 16.87 20.82 -23.23
N THR A 47 16.43 20.84 -21.97
CA THR A 47 15.90 22.03 -21.30
C THR A 47 16.57 22.25 -19.96
N SER A 48 16.62 23.51 -19.50
CA SER A 48 16.98 23.87 -18.13
C SER A 48 15.85 23.53 -17.18
N LEU A 49 16.18 23.07 -15.97
CA LEU A 49 15.27 22.88 -14.83
C LEU A 49 15.49 23.92 -13.73
N ALA A 50 16.45 24.85 -13.92
CA ALA A 50 16.74 25.88 -12.93
C ALA A 50 15.62 26.93 -12.88
N THR A 51 15.14 27.23 -11.68
CA THR A 51 14.08 28.22 -11.45
C THR A 51 14.45 29.63 -11.91
N GLU A 52 15.73 29.97 -11.91
CA GLU A 52 16.27 31.26 -12.39
C GLU A 52 16.16 31.41 -13.93
N HIS A 53 15.99 30.26 -14.64
CA HIS A 53 15.76 30.17 -16.08
C HIS A 53 14.31 29.82 -16.41
N SER A 54 13.42 29.80 -15.41
CA SER A 54 12.00 29.51 -15.58
C SER A 54 11.18 30.78 -15.56
N ILE A 55 10.30 30.92 -16.52
CA ILE A 55 9.30 31.98 -16.56
C ILE A 55 7.95 31.38 -16.18
N ASN A 56 7.40 31.77 -15.03
CA ASN A 56 6.13 31.26 -14.49
C ASN A 56 6.08 29.73 -14.32
N GLY A 57 7.22 29.04 -14.08
CA GLY A 57 7.27 27.61 -13.84
C GLY A 57 6.96 26.71 -15.05
N MET A 58 6.66 27.27 -16.21
CA MET A 58 6.20 26.51 -17.39
C MET A 58 7.15 26.53 -18.60
N TYR A 59 8.04 27.48 -18.71
CA TYR A 59 8.91 27.64 -19.88
C TYR A 59 10.35 27.82 -19.47
N MET A 60 11.22 26.96 -19.99
CA MET A 60 12.62 26.86 -19.62
C MET A 60 13.52 27.09 -20.83
N GLU A 61 14.74 27.58 -20.59
CA GLU A 61 15.76 27.70 -21.66
C GLU A 61 16.11 26.31 -22.19
N SER A 62 16.32 26.22 -23.50
CA SER A 62 16.68 24.97 -24.16
C SER A 62 18.10 25.03 -24.70
N PHE A 63 18.75 23.87 -24.81
CA PHE A 63 20.14 23.75 -25.25
C PHE A 63 20.31 22.72 -26.38
N ILE A 64 21.39 22.86 -27.12
CA ILE A 64 21.96 21.80 -27.98
C ILE A 64 23.40 21.54 -27.52
N TYR A 65 23.75 20.27 -27.41
CA TYR A 65 25.12 19.82 -27.14
C TYR A 65 25.64 19.04 -28.36
N ASN A 66 26.86 19.35 -28.81
CA ASN A 66 27.55 18.63 -29.88
C ASN A 66 28.66 17.77 -29.27
N THR A 67 28.54 16.45 -29.39
CA THR A 67 29.53 15.49 -28.85
C THR A 67 30.90 15.58 -29.55
N LYS A 68 30.91 15.95 -30.79
CA LYS A 68 32.14 15.98 -31.63
C LYS A 68 33.12 17.08 -31.19
N ASP A 69 32.64 18.24 -30.80
CA ASP A 69 33.49 19.36 -30.35
C ASP A 69 33.31 19.68 -28.87
N GLY A 70 32.40 19.01 -28.19
CA GLY A 70 32.13 19.19 -26.77
C GLY A 70 31.44 20.48 -26.43
N THR A 71 30.79 21.16 -27.37
CA THR A 71 30.16 22.46 -27.13
C THR A 71 28.71 22.28 -26.69
N LEU A 72 28.36 22.95 -25.59
CA LEU A 72 26.98 23.16 -25.16
C LEU A 72 26.57 24.58 -25.49
N SER A 73 25.52 24.73 -26.28
CA SER A 73 25.00 26.01 -26.71
C SER A 73 23.56 26.19 -26.29
N TRP A 74 23.30 27.27 -25.54
CA TRP A 74 21.95 27.67 -25.22
C TRP A 74 21.29 28.35 -26.41
N ILE A 75 20.07 27.93 -26.72
CA ILE A 75 19.27 28.49 -27.79
C ILE A 75 18.20 29.35 -27.14
N THR A 76 18.59 30.55 -26.81
CA THR A 76 17.71 31.57 -26.31
C THR A 76 17.63 32.69 -27.36
N GLU A 77 16.46 32.89 -27.94
CA GLU A 77 16.09 34.20 -28.48
C GLU A 77 15.63 35.10 -27.30
N ALA A 78 16.33 35.04 -26.21
CA ALA A 78 15.74 35.40 -24.93
C ALA A 78 15.88 36.87 -24.58
N ASP A 79 14.82 37.58 -24.60
CA ASP A 79 14.44 38.41 -23.45
C ASP A 79 13.81 37.45 -22.41
N PRO A 80 14.42 37.24 -21.23
CA PRO A 80 13.82 36.40 -20.17
C PRO A 80 12.44 36.87 -19.70
N SER A 81 12.03 38.05 -20.09
CA SER A 81 10.69 38.60 -19.84
C SER A 81 9.65 38.19 -20.90
N ASP A 82 10.05 37.51 -22.02
CA ASP A 82 9.17 37.15 -23.11
C ASP A 82 9.13 35.62 -23.29
N PHE A 83 8.35 34.97 -22.45
CA PHE A 83 8.14 33.49 -22.45
C PHE A 83 7.61 32.94 -23.79
N THR A 84 7.09 33.79 -24.67
CA THR A 84 6.57 33.37 -25.96
C THR A 84 7.68 32.95 -26.93
N LYS A 85 8.94 33.17 -26.55
CA LYS A 85 10.13 32.81 -27.35
C LYS A 85 10.82 31.54 -26.88
N CYS A 86 10.47 31.01 -25.73
CA CYS A 86 11.00 29.74 -25.22
C CYS A 86 10.39 28.57 -25.98
N GLY A 87 11.22 27.67 -26.53
CA GLY A 87 10.78 26.47 -27.19
C GLY A 87 10.87 25.24 -26.29
N ARG A 88 9.95 24.32 -26.45
CA ARG A 88 10.04 22.96 -25.90
C ARG A 88 10.66 22.05 -26.97
N PHE A 89 11.94 21.74 -26.84
CA PHE A 89 12.63 20.85 -27.79
C PHE A 89 12.15 19.43 -27.64
N LYS A 90 12.03 18.69 -28.71
CA LYS A 90 11.56 17.31 -28.79
C LYS A 90 12.61 16.37 -29.35
N ALA A 91 13.12 16.66 -30.54
CA ALA A 91 14.08 15.82 -31.25
C ALA A 91 15.06 16.67 -32.05
N VAL A 92 16.16 16.03 -32.48
CA VAL A 92 17.22 16.65 -33.28
C VAL A 92 17.73 15.72 -34.38
N SER A 93 17.90 16.24 -35.58
CA SER A 93 18.43 15.52 -36.75
C SER A 93 19.96 15.36 -36.69
N ASN A 94 20.51 14.53 -37.59
CA ASN A 94 21.93 14.30 -37.71
C ASN A 94 22.76 15.52 -38.16
N ASN A 95 22.09 16.55 -38.65
CA ASN A 95 22.70 17.82 -39.07
C ASN A 95 22.42 18.97 -38.09
N GLY A 96 21.84 18.67 -36.91
CA GLY A 96 21.62 19.63 -35.84
C GLY A 96 20.37 20.51 -36.03
N ILE A 97 19.41 20.14 -36.90
CA ILE A 97 18.11 20.79 -36.98
C ILE A 97 17.24 20.22 -35.85
N ILE A 98 16.66 21.09 -35.06
CA ILE A 98 15.84 20.73 -33.89
C ILE A 98 14.38 20.93 -34.26
N CYS A 99 13.49 20.02 -33.84
CA CYS A 99 12.05 20.26 -33.78
C CYS A 99 11.56 20.45 -32.32
N GLY A 100 10.50 21.18 -32.18
CA GLY A 100 9.87 21.48 -30.90
C GLY A 100 8.63 22.36 -31.05
N ASP A 101 8.14 22.88 -29.92
CA ASP A 101 6.89 23.63 -29.85
C ASP A 101 7.14 25.00 -29.22
N VAL A 102 6.35 26.00 -29.63
CA VAL A 102 6.36 27.35 -29.08
C VAL A 102 4.95 27.90 -28.99
N ILE A 103 4.74 28.90 -28.15
CA ILE A 103 3.51 29.71 -28.18
C ILE A 103 3.55 30.62 -29.42
N ASN A 104 2.51 30.57 -30.25
CA ASN A 104 2.42 31.36 -31.46
C ASN A 104 1.76 32.71 -31.19
N THR A 105 2.57 33.74 -31.01
CA THR A 105 2.08 35.12 -30.74
C THR A 105 1.47 35.83 -31.97
N ASP A 106 1.65 35.30 -33.16
CA ASP A 106 1.08 35.86 -34.41
C ASP A 106 -0.41 35.52 -34.55
N ILE A 107 -0.90 34.56 -33.79
CA ILE A 107 -2.30 34.11 -33.81
C ILE A 107 -2.93 34.39 -32.47
N LYS A 108 -4.11 35.02 -32.49
CA LYS A 108 -4.98 35.17 -31.31
C LYS A 108 -6.25 34.33 -31.45
N LEU A 109 -6.54 33.54 -30.44
CA LEU A 109 -7.75 32.74 -30.34
C LEU A 109 -8.95 33.61 -29.91
N ALA A 110 -10.14 33.06 -29.98
CA ALA A 110 -11.35 33.72 -29.49
C ALA A 110 -11.32 33.96 -27.96
N SER A 111 -10.55 33.16 -27.21
CA SER A 111 -10.26 33.31 -25.78
C SER A 111 -9.24 34.41 -25.45
N GLU A 112 -8.74 35.14 -26.42
CA GLU A 112 -7.62 36.09 -26.33
C GLU A 112 -6.25 35.46 -26.01
N GLU A 113 -6.14 34.15 -25.94
CA GLU A 113 -4.91 33.37 -25.75
C GLU A 113 -4.20 33.15 -27.11
N ASN A 114 -2.99 32.61 -27.03
CA ASN A 114 -2.18 32.25 -28.19
C ASN A 114 -2.04 30.71 -28.24
N PRO A 115 -2.27 30.07 -29.41
CA PRO A 115 -2.13 28.64 -29.56
C PRO A 115 -0.66 28.20 -29.60
N ILE A 116 -0.43 26.90 -29.47
CA ILE A 116 0.88 26.30 -29.66
C ILE A 116 1.12 26.08 -31.18
N SER A 117 2.34 26.37 -31.61
CA SER A 117 2.82 26.04 -32.95
C SER A 117 4.04 25.15 -32.89
N ALA A 118 4.06 24.14 -33.73
CA ALA A 118 5.28 23.41 -34.02
C ALA A 118 6.33 24.35 -34.68
N ALA A 119 7.58 24.13 -34.36
CA ALA A 119 8.70 24.96 -34.83
C ALA A 119 9.96 24.13 -35.08
N ILE A 120 10.84 24.66 -35.92
CA ILE A 120 12.21 24.15 -36.05
C ILE A 120 13.23 25.23 -35.70
N TRP A 121 14.41 24.78 -35.28
CA TRP A 121 15.58 25.62 -35.10
C TRP A 121 16.71 25.09 -35.98
N GLU A 122 17.17 25.91 -36.95
CA GLU A 122 18.29 25.61 -37.80
C GLU A 122 19.35 26.72 -37.64
N ASN A 123 20.58 26.35 -37.22
CA ASN A 123 21.66 27.30 -36.89
C ASN A 123 21.24 28.38 -35.88
N GLY A 124 20.49 27.98 -34.84
CA GLY A 124 19.97 28.89 -33.81
C GLY A 124 18.80 29.78 -34.21
N LYS A 125 18.34 29.69 -35.49
CA LYS A 125 17.20 30.48 -35.98
C LYS A 125 15.92 29.64 -35.96
N ARG A 126 14.90 30.16 -35.28
CA ARG A 126 13.56 29.57 -35.22
C ARG A 126 12.77 29.86 -36.49
N THR A 127 12.00 28.85 -36.92
CA THR A 127 10.99 28.96 -38.00
C THR A 127 9.74 28.25 -37.54
N LEU A 128 8.59 28.94 -37.51
CA LEU A 128 7.29 28.33 -37.22
C LEU A 128 6.86 27.45 -38.36
N LEU A 129 6.27 26.30 -38.05
CA LEU A 129 5.66 25.44 -39.05
C LEU A 129 4.22 25.87 -39.31
N GLU A 130 3.79 25.79 -40.54
CA GLU A 130 2.47 26.28 -40.94
C GLU A 130 1.36 25.31 -40.52
N TYR A 131 0.18 25.87 -40.28
CA TYR A 131 -1.05 25.10 -40.03
C TYR A 131 -1.70 24.52 -41.28
N GLY A 132 -1.31 25.03 -42.48
CA GLY A 132 -1.91 24.65 -43.73
C GLY A 132 -3.40 25.03 -43.78
N ASP A 133 -4.22 24.08 -44.27
CA ASP A 133 -5.66 24.22 -44.36
C ASP A 133 -6.39 23.80 -43.05
N PHE A 134 -5.70 23.61 -41.94
CA PHE A 134 -6.32 23.25 -40.66
C PHE A 134 -7.21 24.41 -40.16
N ASP A 135 -8.42 24.08 -39.74
CA ASP A 135 -9.35 25.09 -39.23
C ASP A 135 -8.96 25.51 -37.79
N ILE A 136 -8.17 26.57 -37.68
CA ILE A 136 -7.71 27.14 -36.41
C ILE A 136 -8.83 27.65 -35.52
N SER A 137 -10.06 27.82 -36.07
CA SER A 137 -11.22 28.21 -35.26
C SER A 137 -11.68 27.09 -34.28
N THR A 138 -11.20 25.87 -34.51
CA THR A 138 -11.45 24.72 -33.60
C THR A 138 -10.54 24.74 -32.35
N ILE A 139 -9.49 25.55 -32.37
CA ILE A 139 -8.57 25.71 -31.22
C ILE A 139 -9.21 26.71 -30.25
N SER A 140 -9.37 26.31 -28.98
CA SER A 140 -10.10 27.08 -27.97
C SER A 140 -9.24 27.57 -26.79
N SER A 141 -8.05 27.00 -26.58
CA SER A 141 -7.16 27.34 -25.46
C SER A 141 -5.68 27.43 -25.85
N SER A 142 -4.88 28.03 -25.01
CA SER A 142 -3.41 28.12 -25.16
C SER A 142 -2.69 26.76 -25.02
N ALA A 143 -3.39 25.72 -24.55
CA ALA A 143 -2.85 24.36 -24.46
C ALA A 143 -3.07 23.55 -25.74
N GLU A 144 -3.67 24.15 -26.77
CA GLU A 144 -4.03 23.51 -28.03
C GLU A 144 -3.24 24.08 -29.20
N GLY A 145 -3.22 23.35 -30.32
CA GLY A 145 -2.55 23.80 -31.55
C GLY A 145 -1.78 22.70 -32.22
N ALA A 146 -0.68 23.07 -32.89
CA ALA A 146 0.21 22.18 -33.62
C ALA A 146 1.41 21.79 -32.72
N PHE A 147 1.66 20.49 -32.59
CA PHE A 147 2.76 19.93 -31.80
C PHE A 147 3.67 19.11 -32.72
N SER A 148 4.97 19.37 -32.64
CA SER A 148 5.97 18.50 -33.24
C SER A 148 6.29 17.35 -32.29
N GLN A 149 6.69 16.21 -32.78
CA GLN A 149 7.07 15.05 -32.01
C GLN A 149 8.47 14.54 -32.33
N ASP A 150 8.79 14.43 -33.62
CA ASP A 150 10.08 13.90 -34.08
C ASP A 150 10.50 14.52 -35.40
N ILE A 151 11.78 14.31 -35.79
CA ILE A 151 12.38 14.85 -37.04
C ILE A 151 13.23 13.78 -37.70
N SER A 152 13.15 13.68 -39.06
CA SER A 152 13.95 12.75 -39.83
C SER A 152 15.46 12.99 -39.66
N GLU A 153 16.27 11.94 -39.85
CA GLU A 153 17.74 12.01 -39.75
C GLU A 153 18.36 13.17 -40.57
N ASP A 154 17.83 13.43 -41.75
CA ASP A 154 18.30 14.48 -42.68
C ASP A 154 17.68 15.86 -42.35
N GLY A 155 16.75 15.92 -41.41
CA GLY A 155 16.03 17.12 -41.01
C GLY A 155 15.00 17.61 -42.02
N ASN A 156 14.61 16.81 -43.02
CA ASN A 156 13.70 17.25 -44.08
C ASN A 156 12.21 16.99 -43.76
N ILE A 157 11.91 16.14 -42.81
CA ILE A 157 10.54 15.81 -42.39
C ILE A 157 10.41 16.00 -40.87
N VAL A 158 9.41 16.75 -40.46
CA VAL A 158 8.99 16.83 -39.04
C VAL A 158 7.63 16.16 -38.94
N VAL A 159 7.44 15.31 -37.93
CA VAL A 159 6.16 14.65 -37.65
C VAL A 159 5.53 15.23 -36.41
N GLY A 160 4.20 15.19 -36.34
CA GLY A 160 3.49 15.74 -35.21
C GLY A 160 1.98 15.70 -35.36
N ASN A 161 1.28 16.51 -34.55
CA ASN A 161 -0.16 16.41 -34.37
C ASN A 161 -0.81 17.77 -34.16
N PHE A 162 -2.06 17.88 -34.56
CA PHE A 162 -2.95 18.97 -34.15
C PHE A 162 -3.87 18.49 -33.03
N ASN A 163 -3.95 19.26 -31.95
CA ASN A 163 -4.81 19.01 -30.82
C ASN A 163 -5.79 20.15 -30.59
N THR A 164 -7.08 19.87 -30.52
CA THR A 164 -8.17 20.85 -30.31
C THR A 164 -8.75 20.82 -28.91
N GLY A 165 -8.17 20.06 -27.97
CA GLY A 165 -8.46 20.06 -26.51
C GLY A 165 -9.86 19.71 -26.04
N SER A 166 -10.88 19.87 -26.86
CA SER A 166 -12.28 19.63 -26.46
C SER A 166 -12.70 18.15 -26.45
N GLY A 167 -11.74 17.23 -26.30
CA GLY A 167 -11.96 15.77 -26.29
C GLY A 167 -12.33 15.21 -27.65
N ALA A 168 -12.15 15.98 -28.69
CA ALA A 168 -12.73 15.61 -29.94
C ALA A 168 -11.72 15.01 -30.92
N TYR A 169 -10.65 15.66 -31.32
CA TYR A 169 -9.90 15.11 -32.47
C TYR A 169 -8.44 15.52 -32.44
N ILE A 170 -7.57 14.52 -32.42
CA ILE A 170 -6.15 14.71 -32.68
C ILE A 170 -5.83 14.23 -34.10
N THR A 171 -5.31 15.14 -34.90
CA THR A 171 -5.03 14.90 -36.32
C THR A 171 -3.54 14.76 -36.55
N PRO A 172 -3.03 13.58 -36.97
CA PRO A 172 -1.63 13.37 -37.24
C PRO A 172 -1.22 14.04 -38.51
N CYS A 173 0.02 14.58 -38.56
CA CYS A 173 0.55 15.28 -39.71
C CYS A 173 2.06 15.13 -39.82
N LYS A 174 2.60 15.52 -40.98
CA LYS A 174 4.03 15.74 -41.23
C LYS A 174 4.24 17.07 -41.95
N TRP A 175 5.35 17.71 -41.72
CA TRP A 175 5.84 18.87 -42.48
C TRP A 175 7.05 18.44 -43.29
N VAL A 176 6.96 18.56 -44.62
CA VAL A 176 7.99 18.13 -45.56
C VAL A 176 8.70 19.36 -46.16
N LYS A 177 10.03 19.40 -46.08
CA LYS A 177 10.86 20.48 -46.64
C LYS A 177 10.87 20.39 -48.16
N ASN A 178 10.31 21.40 -48.82
CA ASN A 178 10.27 21.47 -50.27
C ASN A 178 11.61 21.98 -50.89
N SER A 179 11.69 22.02 -52.23
CA SER A 179 12.89 22.47 -52.95
C SER A 179 13.27 23.93 -52.69
N GLU A 180 12.36 24.74 -52.12
CA GLU A 180 12.62 26.14 -51.74
C GLU A 180 13.12 26.23 -50.28
N GLY A 181 13.24 25.11 -49.59
CA GLY A 181 13.66 25.03 -48.19
C GLY A 181 12.54 25.32 -47.18
N LYS A 182 11.29 25.40 -47.65
CA LYS A 182 10.12 25.65 -46.79
C LYS A 182 9.45 24.31 -46.40
N TYR A 183 9.07 24.18 -45.15
CA TYR A 183 8.30 23.02 -44.67
C TYR A 183 6.81 23.21 -45.02
N VAL A 184 6.23 22.24 -45.71
CA VAL A 184 4.85 22.21 -46.15
C VAL A 184 4.15 21.07 -45.41
N ILE A 185 2.98 21.34 -44.82
CA ILE A 185 2.22 20.35 -44.08
C ILE A 185 1.49 19.36 -44.97
N GLU A 186 1.47 18.11 -44.57
CA GLU A 186 0.65 17.02 -45.14
C GLU A 186 -0.02 16.27 -43.98
N PHE A 187 -1.34 16.09 -44.03
CA PHE A 187 -2.09 15.35 -43.05
C PHE A 187 -2.00 13.85 -43.32
N LEU A 188 -1.80 13.06 -42.27
CA LEU A 188 -1.75 11.61 -42.33
C LEU A 188 -3.15 11.02 -42.31
N THR A 189 -3.36 9.93 -43.06
CA THR A 189 -4.67 9.26 -43.10
C THR A 189 -5.02 8.57 -41.80
N VAL A 190 -6.22 8.83 -41.29
CA VAL A 190 -6.84 8.12 -40.18
C VAL A 190 -8.00 7.29 -40.72
N PRO A 191 -8.13 5.98 -40.40
CA PRO A 191 -9.26 5.17 -40.87
C PRO A 191 -10.61 5.74 -40.38
N GLU A 192 -11.67 5.62 -41.22
CA GLU A 192 -12.99 6.21 -40.92
C GLU A 192 -13.64 5.71 -39.59
N ASN A 193 -13.26 4.53 -39.15
CA ASN A 193 -13.74 3.93 -37.89
C ASN A 193 -12.92 4.34 -36.66
N MET A 194 -11.82 5.07 -36.81
CA MET A 194 -10.96 5.57 -35.73
C MET A 194 -11.22 7.06 -35.49
N LYS A 195 -11.00 7.51 -34.27
CA LYS A 195 -11.28 8.89 -33.87
C LYS A 195 -10.09 9.81 -33.93
N ASN A 196 -8.94 9.33 -33.43
CA ASN A 196 -7.73 10.11 -33.28
C ASN A 196 -6.54 9.35 -33.84
N GLY A 197 -5.50 10.08 -34.24
CA GLY A 197 -4.23 9.53 -34.59
C GLY A 197 -3.10 10.42 -34.06
N TYR A 198 -2.04 9.78 -33.56
CA TYR A 198 -0.84 10.44 -33.04
C TYR A 198 0.36 9.99 -33.87
N ALA A 199 0.98 10.89 -34.64
CA ALA A 199 2.26 10.65 -35.25
C ALA A 199 3.37 10.99 -34.27
N MET A 200 4.19 10.03 -33.87
CA MET A 200 5.11 10.15 -32.74
C MET A 200 6.57 10.03 -33.11
N LYS A 201 6.93 9.13 -34.03
CA LYS A 201 8.31 8.86 -34.42
C LYS A 201 8.44 8.72 -35.93
N ILE A 202 9.64 9.01 -36.47
CA ILE A 202 9.95 8.83 -37.91
C ILE A 202 11.27 8.08 -38.05
N SER A 203 11.26 7.04 -38.91
CA SER A 203 12.48 6.29 -39.27
C SER A 203 13.25 6.91 -40.40
N SER A 204 14.49 6.47 -40.60
CA SER A 204 15.39 6.94 -41.66
C SER A 204 14.89 6.65 -43.08
N ASP A 205 14.02 5.65 -43.25
CA ASP A 205 13.35 5.34 -44.51
C ASP A 205 12.03 6.12 -44.71
N GLY A 206 11.70 7.01 -43.78
CA GLY A 206 10.55 7.92 -43.85
C GLY A 206 9.23 7.35 -43.37
N LYS A 207 9.20 6.13 -42.79
CA LYS A 207 7.99 5.59 -42.14
C LYS A 207 7.73 6.33 -40.87
N ILE A 208 6.45 6.58 -40.63
CA ILE A 208 5.96 7.27 -39.41
C ILE A 208 5.27 6.26 -38.54
N PHE A 209 5.60 6.28 -37.23
CA PHE A 209 5.06 5.39 -36.21
C PHE A 209 4.22 6.19 -35.22
N GLY A 210 3.16 5.57 -34.75
CA GLY A 210 2.29 6.27 -33.83
C GLY A 210 1.20 5.37 -33.22
N ILE A 211 0.19 6.03 -32.69
CA ILE A 211 -0.97 5.40 -32.05
C ILE A 211 -2.22 5.88 -32.78
N ILE A 212 -3.20 4.99 -32.89
CA ILE A 212 -4.51 5.30 -33.41
C ILE A 212 -5.58 4.85 -32.40
N THR A 213 -6.51 5.76 -32.12
CA THR A 213 -7.49 5.56 -31.03
C THR A 213 -8.88 5.29 -31.59
N SER A 214 -9.50 4.22 -31.18
CA SER A 214 -10.92 3.91 -31.36
C SER A 214 -11.77 4.43 -30.16
N ASN A 215 -13.01 3.96 -30.03
CA ASN A 215 -13.83 4.23 -28.86
C ASN A 215 -13.42 3.41 -27.62
N GLU A 216 -12.71 2.33 -27.83
CA GLU A 216 -12.48 1.28 -26.83
C GLU A 216 -10.99 0.94 -26.67
N ASP A 217 -10.14 1.14 -27.71
CA ASP A 217 -8.75 0.72 -27.72
C ASP A 217 -7.83 1.74 -28.37
N ASP A 218 -6.55 1.72 -27.99
CA ASP A 218 -5.45 2.41 -28.62
C ASP A 218 -4.51 1.37 -29.26
N ASP A 219 -4.40 1.41 -30.58
CA ASP A 219 -3.57 0.50 -31.37
C ASP A 219 -2.33 1.20 -31.91
N LEU A 220 -1.23 0.47 -32.08
CA LEU A 220 -0.07 0.96 -32.80
C LEU A 220 -0.37 1.11 -34.30
N CYS A 221 0.23 2.07 -34.94
CA CYS A 221 0.12 2.22 -36.38
C CYS A 221 1.43 2.67 -37.06
N ILE A 222 1.55 2.32 -38.36
CA ILE A 222 2.68 2.67 -39.23
C ILE A 222 2.11 3.30 -40.49
N TRP A 223 2.47 4.54 -40.75
CA TRP A 223 2.26 5.20 -42.06
C TRP A 223 3.49 5.03 -42.92
N ASP A 224 3.29 4.41 -44.08
CA ASP A 224 4.30 4.22 -45.15
C ASP A 224 3.76 4.86 -46.43
N ASP A 225 4.20 6.07 -46.73
CA ASP A 225 3.62 6.98 -47.71
C ASP A 225 2.10 7.19 -47.46
N ASP A 226 1.26 6.83 -48.43
CA ASP A 226 -0.19 6.97 -48.35
C ASP A 226 -0.90 5.78 -47.65
N LYS A 227 -0.15 4.81 -47.14
CA LYS A 227 -0.71 3.60 -46.52
C LYS A 227 -0.54 3.65 -45.03
N ILE A 228 -1.60 3.26 -44.34
CA ILE A 228 -1.57 3.00 -42.88
C ILE A 228 -1.65 1.50 -42.64
N THR A 229 -0.83 1.01 -41.77
CA THR A 229 -0.95 -0.33 -41.18
C THR A 229 -1.26 -0.15 -39.70
N VAL A 230 -2.40 -0.65 -39.27
CA VAL A 230 -2.77 -0.72 -37.83
C VAL A 230 -2.35 -2.08 -37.27
N LEU A 231 -1.72 -2.10 -36.14
CA LEU A 231 -1.25 -3.31 -35.45
C LEU A 231 -2.11 -3.49 -34.21
N THR A 232 -3.08 -4.35 -34.32
CA THR A 232 -4.00 -4.70 -33.23
C THR A 232 -3.35 -5.69 -32.26
N HIS A 233 -3.96 -5.93 -31.11
CA HIS A 233 -3.53 -6.97 -30.16
C HIS A 233 -3.46 -8.35 -30.82
N GLU A 234 -4.41 -8.68 -31.71
CA GLU A 234 -4.42 -9.95 -32.44
C GLU A 234 -3.21 -10.04 -33.39
N ASP A 235 -2.86 -8.95 -34.09
CA ASP A 235 -1.72 -8.90 -34.99
C ASP A 235 -0.38 -9.06 -34.24
N LEU A 236 -0.32 -8.60 -33.00
CA LEU A 236 0.84 -8.67 -32.13
C LEU A 236 0.88 -9.95 -31.26
N GLY A 237 -0.19 -10.75 -31.25
CA GLY A 237 -0.29 -11.99 -30.48
C GLY A 237 -0.38 -11.74 -28.96
N ILE A 238 -0.87 -10.57 -28.56
CA ILE A 238 -1.05 -10.19 -27.15
C ILE A 238 -2.46 -10.56 -26.71
N GLU A 239 -2.57 -11.24 -25.57
CA GLU A 239 -3.85 -11.67 -25.00
C GLU A 239 -4.68 -10.46 -24.53
N PHE A 240 -5.88 -10.28 -25.08
CA PHE A 240 -6.76 -9.16 -24.78
C PHE A 240 -7.39 -9.31 -23.38
N ARG A 241 -7.23 -8.27 -22.56
CA ARG A 241 -7.97 -8.08 -21.31
C ARG A 241 -8.67 -6.71 -21.37
N TYR A 242 -9.70 -6.48 -20.62
CA TYR A 242 -10.53 -5.28 -20.65
C TYR A 242 -9.72 -3.95 -20.65
N PHE A 243 -10.05 -3.02 -21.58
CA PHE A 243 -9.42 -1.70 -21.76
C PHE A 243 -7.91 -1.74 -22.02
N CYS A 244 -7.57 -1.85 -23.30
CA CYS A 244 -6.18 -1.91 -23.73
C CYS A 244 -5.70 -0.58 -24.32
N VAL A 245 -4.71 0.03 -23.66
CA VAL A 245 -3.99 1.20 -24.16
C VAL A 245 -2.58 0.79 -24.50
N MET A 246 -2.22 0.85 -25.80
CA MET A 246 -0.84 0.71 -26.23
C MET A 246 -0.16 2.08 -26.23
N ASN A 247 0.96 2.19 -25.52
CA ASN A 247 1.78 3.39 -25.52
C ASN A 247 3.08 3.14 -26.29
N LEU A 248 3.28 3.86 -27.40
CA LEU A 248 4.54 3.84 -28.12
C LEU A 248 5.63 4.52 -27.28
N ILE A 249 6.70 3.80 -26.97
CA ILE A 249 7.84 4.31 -26.20
C ILE A 249 8.90 4.85 -27.16
N ASP A 250 9.44 4.02 -28.04
CA ASP A 250 10.46 4.44 -29.00
C ASP A 250 10.48 3.53 -30.24
N VAL A 251 11.16 4.01 -31.29
CA VAL A 251 11.36 3.29 -32.54
C VAL A 251 12.83 3.41 -32.94
N SER A 252 13.43 2.28 -33.34
CA SER A 252 14.81 2.32 -33.83
C SER A 252 14.93 3.23 -35.03
N PRO A 253 16.03 3.98 -35.18
CA PRO A 253 16.21 4.91 -36.31
C PRO A 253 16.00 4.30 -37.69
N ASN A 254 16.32 3.02 -37.90
CA ASN A 254 16.05 2.29 -39.13
C ASN A 254 14.60 1.77 -39.28
N GLY A 255 13.71 2.02 -38.31
CA GLY A 255 12.30 1.60 -38.35
C GLY A 255 12.06 0.09 -38.19
N LYS A 256 13.09 -0.67 -37.87
CA LYS A 256 13.00 -2.13 -37.75
C LYS A 256 12.39 -2.59 -36.43
N PHE A 257 12.62 -1.89 -35.35
CA PHE A 257 12.18 -2.25 -34.05
C PHE A 257 11.31 -1.17 -33.42
N VAL A 258 10.24 -1.58 -32.74
CA VAL A 258 9.29 -0.72 -32.04
C VAL A 258 9.19 -1.20 -30.61
N ILE A 259 9.36 -0.31 -29.62
CA ILE A 259 9.11 -0.58 -28.21
C ILE A 259 7.80 0.10 -27.81
N PHE A 260 6.94 -0.63 -27.13
CA PHE A 260 5.68 -0.11 -26.60
C PHE A 260 5.29 -0.81 -25.30
N SER A 261 4.53 -0.14 -24.45
CA SER A 261 3.89 -0.73 -23.27
C SER A 261 2.41 -0.98 -23.52
N GLU A 262 1.87 -1.99 -22.86
CA GLU A 262 0.46 -2.35 -22.92
C GLU A 262 -0.12 -2.36 -21.51
N SER A 263 -1.21 -1.59 -21.31
CA SER A 263 -1.73 -1.27 -19.97
C SER A 263 -2.42 -2.43 -19.27
N SER A 264 -3.00 -3.40 -19.99
CA SER A 264 -3.75 -4.51 -19.36
C SER A 264 -2.86 -5.62 -18.85
N THR A 265 -1.69 -5.80 -19.45
CA THR A 265 -0.68 -6.77 -19.02
C THR A 265 0.42 -6.13 -18.18
N PHE A 266 0.48 -4.79 -18.14
CA PHE A 266 1.58 -4.01 -17.54
C PHE A 266 2.98 -4.44 -18.06
N LYS A 267 3.05 -4.87 -19.31
CA LYS A 267 4.30 -5.34 -19.93
C LYS A 267 4.76 -4.41 -21.06
N THR A 268 6.07 -4.34 -21.21
CA THR A 268 6.69 -3.68 -22.34
C THR A 268 7.10 -4.73 -23.37
N TYR A 269 6.82 -4.44 -24.62
CA TYR A 269 7.04 -5.33 -25.75
C TYR A 269 7.99 -4.70 -26.75
N ILE A 270 8.74 -5.55 -27.45
CA ILE A 270 9.51 -5.19 -28.63
C ILE A 270 8.93 -5.92 -29.84
N TYR A 271 8.60 -5.13 -30.89
CA TYR A 271 8.08 -5.65 -32.13
C TYR A 271 9.09 -5.43 -33.27
N ASN A 272 9.40 -6.48 -34.00
CA ASN A 272 10.25 -6.41 -35.20
C ASN A 272 9.36 -6.28 -36.43
N THR A 273 9.42 -5.13 -37.11
CA THR A 273 8.59 -4.80 -38.29
C THR A 273 8.86 -5.67 -39.48
N GLU A 274 10.06 -6.27 -39.59
CA GLU A 274 10.46 -7.14 -40.74
C GLU A 274 10.00 -8.58 -40.52
N THR A 275 10.29 -9.16 -39.32
CA THR A 275 9.96 -10.56 -39.01
C THR A 275 8.54 -10.72 -38.48
N LYS A 276 7.89 -9.65 -38.07
CA LYS A 276 6.57 -9.63 -37.40
C LYS A 276 6.57 -10.30 -36.02
N GLU A 277 7.72 -10.51 -35.45
CA GLU A 277 7.87 -11.06 -34.11
C GLU A 277 7.57 -9.96 -33.07
N CYS A 278 6.66 -10.25 -32.15
CA CYS A 278 6.39 -9.44 -30.97
C CYS A 278 6.72 -10.27 -29.73
N ARG A 279 7.51 -9.74 -28.84
CA ARG A 279 7.86 -10.43 -27.59
C ARG A 279 7.94 -9.46 -26.43
N PRO A 280 7.57 -9.90 -25.21
CA PRO A 280 7.76 -9.07 -24.02
C PRO A 280 9.26 -8.92 -23.74
N LEU A 281 9.66 -7.76 -23.21
CA LEU A 281 10.98 -7.61 -22.61
C LEU A 281 11.07 -8.48 -21.35
N PRO A 282 12.20 -9.16 -21.10
CA PRO A 282 12.42 -9.91 -19.86
C PRO A 282 12.38 -8.99 -18.65
N SER A 283 11.97 -9.53 -17.50
CA SER A 283 12.00 -8.85 -16.21
C SER A 283 13.22 -9.21 -15.36
N PHE A 284 13.50 -8.45 -14.32
CA PHE A 284 14.54 -8.73 -13.34
C PHE A 284 14.04 -9.56 -12.14
N GLY A 285 13.04 -10.46 -12.25
CA GLY A 285 12.66 -11.39 -11.19
C GLY A 285 11.23 -11.24 -10.67
N GLU A 286 10.97 -11.41 -9.37
CA GLU A 286 9.66 -11.67 -8.75
C GLU A 286 8.54 -10.63 -9.00
N TYR A 287 8.87 -9.49 -9.58
CA TYR A 287 7.90 -8.42 -9.87
C TYR A 287 7.37 -8.47 -11.30
N ASP A 288 7.21 -9.66 -11.86
CA ASP A 288 6.77 -9.91 -13.24
C ASP A 288 5.43 -9.28 -13.64
N ASN A 289 4.65 -8.80 -12.70
CA ASN A 289 3.32 -8.27 -12.95
C ASN A 289 3.27 -6.74 -13.19
N TRP A 290 4.39 -6.01 -13.01
CA TRP A 290 4.42 -4.54 -13.01
C TRP A 290 5.59 -3.94 -13.82
N ASN A 291 6.03 -4.60 -14.89
CA ASN A 291 7.14 -4.15 -15.72
C ASN A 291 6.73 -3.01 -16.66
N ASN A 292 6.59 -1.81 -16.13
CA ASN A 292 6.38 -0.62 -16.92
C ASN A 292 7.71 0.09 -17.17
N PHE A 293 8.22 0.00 -18.39
CA PHE A 293 9.43 0.70 -18.80
C PHE A 293 9.05 2.11 -19.24
N SER A 294 9.17 3.08 -18.35
CA SER A 294 8.75 4.47 -18.60
C SER A 294 9.76 5.25 -19.45
N TYR A 295 11.03 4.84 -19.42
CA TYR A 295 12.13 5.56 -20.06
C TYR A 295 13.03 4.56 -20.78
N ALA A 296 12.86 4.43 -22.09
CA ALA A 296 13.69 3.52 -22.88
C ALA A 296 13.92 4.07 -24.28
N SER A 297 15.09 3.83 -24.84
CA SER A 297 15.44 4.15 -26.22
C SER A 297 16.14 2.97 -26.88
N ILE A 298 15.99 2.81 -28.21
CA ILE A 298 16.34 1.62 -28.94
C ILE A 298 17.30 1.91 -30.08
N ASP A 299 18.35 1.10 -30.22
CA ASP A 299 19.30 1.17 -31.34
C ASP A 299 18.82 0.39 -32.58
N ASN A 300 19.59 0.47 -33.67
CA ASN A 300 19.29 -0.23 -34.93
C ASN A 300 19.44 -1.75 -34.86
N ASN A 301 20.03 -2.29 -33.82
CA ASN A 301 20.18 -3.73 -33.57
C ASN A 301 19.07 -4.28 -32.69
N GLY A 302 18.21 -3.39 -32.15
CA GLY A 302 17.14 -3.74 -31.22
C GLY A 302 17.58 -3.77 -29.76
N ASN A 303 18.80 -3.32 -29.45
CA ASN A 303 19.23 -3.19 -28.07
C ASN A 303 18.57 -1.95 -27.44
N VAL A 304 18.24 -2.05 -26.16
CA VAL A 304 17.51 -1.00 -25.44
C VAL A 304 18.32 -0.56 -24.23
N ALA A 305 18.49 0.74 -24.09
CA ALA A 305 18.95 1.36 -22.86
C ALA A 305 17.77 2.10 -22.20
N GLY A 306 17.61 1.94 -20.91
CA GLY A 306 16.47 2.52 -20.23
C GLY A 306 16.44 2.28 -18.74
N ALA A 307 15.31 2.61 -18.15
CA ALA A 307 15.00 2.26 -16.77
C ALA A 307 13.56 1.74 -16.68
N TYR A 308 13.33 0.77 -15.84
CA TYR A 308 12.00 0.31 -15.53
C TYR A 308 11.58 0.75 -14.14
N ASP A 309 10.31 1.05 -13.98
CA ASP A 309 9.73 1.46 -12.72
C ASP A 309 9.41 0.21 -11.89
N TYR A 310 9.88 0.25 -10.66
CA TYR A 310 9.75 -0.82 -9.68
C TYR A 310 8.93 -0.28 -8.50
N GLY A 311 7.82 -0.91 -8.19
CA GLY A 311 6.96 -0.52 -7.08
C GLY A 311 5.49 -0.77 -7.32
N ASN A 312 4.74 -0.90 -6.24
CA ASN A 312 3.28 -1.05 -6.33
C ASN A 312 2.64 0.32 -6.52
N PRO A 313 2.00 0.60 -7.68
CA PRO A 313 1.36 1.89 -7.93
C PRO A 313 0.17 2.19 -7.00
N ILE A 314 -0.29 1.20 -6.22
CA ILE A 314 -1.44 1.34 -5.31
C ILE A 314 -1.00 1.72 -3.89
N LEU A 315 0.23 1.38 -3.47
CA LEU A 315 0.65 1.48 -2.07
C LEU A 315 1.74 2.51 -1.76
N GLY A 316 2.31 3.21 -2.75
CA GLY A 316 3.41 4.11 -2.46
C GLY A 316 3.58 5.26 -3.43
N PRO A 317 4.09 6.41 -2.95
CA PRO A 317 4.15 7.65 -3.71
C PRO A 317 5.26 7.70 -4.77
N MET A 318 6.16 6.69 -4.87
CA MET A 318 7.28 6.74 -5.84
C MET A 318 7.65 5.37 -6.40
N PRO A 319 7.67 5.22 -7.74
CA PRO A 319 8.34 4.10 -8.36
C PRO A 319 9.86 4.25 -8.20
N TYR A 320 10.52 3.22 -7.74
CA TYR A 320 11.96 3.09 -7.84
C TYR A 320 12.32 2.76 -9.29
N THR A 321 13.38 3.34 -9.84
CA THR A 321 13.81 3.07 -11.21
C THR A 321 15.10 2.27 -11.21
N HIS A 322 15.13 1.21 -12.00
CA HIS A 322 16.31 0.37 -12.18
C HIS A 322 16.90 0.57 -13.58
N PRO A 323 18.11 1.14 -13.71
CA PRO A 323 18.75 1.32 -15.00
C PRO A 323 19.17 -0.01 -15.62
N PHE A 324 18.86 -0.20 -16.91
CA PHE A 324 19.16 -1.46 -17.60
C PHE A 324 19.70 -1.26 -19.02
N TRP A 325 20.31 -2.32 -19.55
CA TRP A 325 20.57 -2.54 -20.96
C TRP A 325 20.02 -3.89 -21.38
N TYR A 326 19.27 -3.93 -22.48
CA TYR A 326 18.68 -5.14 -23.03
C TYR A 326 19.35 -5.50 -24.36
N SER A 327 19.71 -6.76 -24.56
CA SER A 327 20.22 -7.29 -25.81
C SER A 327 19.11 -8.01 -26.58
N TYR A 328 18.76 -7.49 -27.75
CA TYR A 328 17.76 -8.12 -28.62
C TYR A 328 18.21 -9.51 -29.12
N GLU A 329 19.48 -9.67 -29.51
CA GLU A 329 20.03 -10.93 -30.02
C GLU A 329 19.93 -12.04 -28.98
N ARG A 330 20.19 -11.72 -27.72
CA ARG A 330 20.20 -12.70 -26.61
C ARG A 330 18.85 -12.83 -25.92
N ASN A 331 17.94 -11.91 -26.17
CA ASN A 331 16.69 -11.76 -25.41
C ASN A 331 16.96 -11.72 -23.89
N ALA A 332 17.92 -10.92 -23.48
CA ALA A 332 18.37 -10.84 -22.09
C ALA A 332 18.53 -9.38 -21.66
N ILE A 333 18.12 -9.11 -20.43
CA ILE A 333 18.24 -7.81 -19.78
C ILE A 333 19.40 -7.88 -18.76
N TYR A 334 20.14 -6.80 -18.64
CA TYR A 334 21.30 -6.68 -17.75
C TYR A 334 21.23 -5.36 -17.00
N ASP A 335 21.73 -5.33 -15.79
CA ASP A 335 21.95 -4.09 -15.07
C ASP A 335 22.86 -3.18 -15.87
N PHE A 336 22.56 -1.90 -15.90
CA PHE A 336 23.39 -0.94 -16.65
C PHE A 336 24.81 -0.87 -16.10
N SER A 337 25.00 -1.05 -14.78
CA SER A 337 26.32 -1.16 -14.16
C SER A 337 27.14 -2.36 -14.69
N TYR A 338 26.51 -3.52 -14.85
CA TYR A 338 27.14 -4.68 -15.46
C TYR A 338 27.47 -4.46 -16.95
N TYR A 339 26.52 -3.90 -17.72
CA TYR A 339 26.76 -3.51 -19.10
C TYR A 339 27.99 -2.63 -19.24
N MET A 340 28.19 -1.66 -18.35
CA MET A 340 29.36 -0.79 -18.33
C MET A 340 30.68 -1.53 -18.10
N THR A 341 30.70 -2.60 -17.32
CA THR A 341 31.92 -3.40 -17.13
C THR A 341 32.45 -4.01 -18.42
N ILE A 342 31.56 -4.19 -19.41
CA ILE A 342 31.90 -4.79 -20.71
C ILE A 342 32.11 -3.70 -21.76
N ALA A 343 31.16 -2.78 -21.87
CA ALA A 343 31.15 -1.79 -22.96
C ALA A 343 31.97 -0.52 -22.66
N ALA A 344 32.21 -0.24 -21.39
CA ALA A 344 32.92 0.92 -20.89
C ALA A 344 34.07 0.56 -19.92
N GLU A 345 34.72 -0.58 -20.11
CA GLU A 345 35.82 -1.04 -19.24
C GLU A 345 36.89 0.07 -19.07
N GLY A 346 37.21 0.37 -17.80
CA GLY A 346 38.17 1.43 -17.43
C GLY A 346 37.59 2.84 -17.36
N VAL A 347 36.30 3.04 -17.67
CA VAL A 347 35.60 4.28 -17.43
C VAL A 347 35.07 4.26 -15.99
N ASN A 348 35.33 5.32 -15.24
CA ASN A 348 34.79 5.50 -13.88
C ASN A 348 33.86 6.72 -13.92
N PRO A 349 32.54 6.52 -13.96
CA PRO A 349 31.59 7.63 -13.98
C PRO A 349 31.52 8.30 -12.58
N ASP A 350 31.30 9.63 -12.58
CA ASP A 350 31.07 10.41 -11.36
C ASP A 350 29.60 10.28 -10.84
N ILE A 351 28.84 9.32 -11.35
CA ILE A 351 27.46 8.98 -10.93
C ILE A 351 27.34 7.46 -10.76
N ASP A 352 26.44 7.04 -9.90
CA ASP A 352 26.15 5.65 -9.66
C ASP A 352 25.08 5.14 -10.62
N PHE A 353 25.30 3.97 -11.24
CA PHE A 353 24.35 3.25 -12.10
C PHE A 353 23.81 1.99 -11.41
N THR A 354 24.20 1.75 -10.17
CA THR A 354 23.59 0.68 -9.39
C THR A 354 22.19 1.09 -8.94
N PHE A 355 21.35 0.10 -8.67
CA PHE A 355 20.07 0.36 -8.06
C PHE A 355 20.28 0.94 -6.65
N ASP A 356 19.78 2.14 -6.43
CA ASP A 356 19.78 2.81 -5.13
C ASP A 356 18.39 3.46 -4.94
N GLU A 357 17.78 3.22 -3.79
CA GLU A 357 16.48 3.79 -3.44
C GLU A 357 16.52 5.32 -3.27
N GLU A 358 17.70 5.91 -3.11
CA GLU A 358 17.88 7.35 -2.86
C GLU A 358 18.21 8.17 -4.11
N THR A 359 18.75 7.53 -5.18
CA THR A 359 19.19 8.22 -6.39
C THR A 359 18.62 7.58 -7.65
N LEU A 360 18.12 8.42 -8.57
CA LEU A 360 17.59 7.97 -9.84
C LEU A 360 18.55 8.31 -10.97
N THR A 361 19.14 7.28 -11.58
CA THR A 361 19.95 7.39 -12.80
C THR A 361 19.23 6.69 -13.94
N ILE A 362 18.84 7.43 -14.98
CA ILE A 362 18.01 6.93 -16.06
C ILE A 362 18.74 7.07 -17.38
N PRO A 363 19.24 5.98 -18.01
CA PRO A 363 19.61 5.96 -19.42
C PRO A 363 18.36 6.17 -20.31
N SER A 364 18.27 7.28 -21.00
CA SER A 364 17.04 7.67 -21.70
C SER A 364 17.20 7.71 -23.21
N PHE A 365 18.43 7.72 -23.72
CA PHE A 365 18.75 7.92 -25.11
C PHE A 365 19.91 7.03 -25.56
N ILE A 366 19.76 6.41 -26.73
CA ILE A 366 20.82 5.61 -27.37
C ILE A 366 20.94 5.98 -28.86
N SER A 367 22.16 6.08 -29.36
CA SER A 367 22.40 6.32 -30.78
C SER A 367 22.06 5.10 -31.64
N ALA A 368 21.88 5.30 -32.96
CA ALA A 368 21.54 4.23 -33.90
C ALA A 368 22.53 3.05 -33.90
N ASP A 369 23.80 3.32 -33.65
CA ASP A 369 24.87 2.32 -33.56
C ASP A 369 25.05 1.72 -32.16
N GLY A 370 24.33 2.24 -31.17
CA GLY A 370 24.42 1.79 -29.78
C GLY A 370 25.62 2.29 -28.98
N GLN A 371 26.49 3.12 -29.59
CA GLN A 371 27.78 3.49 -28.98
C GLN A 371 27.73 4.80 -28.17
N THR A 372 26.68 5.59 -28.32
CA THR A 372 26.46 6.78 -27.50
C THR A 372 25.18 6.64 -26.74
N ILE A 373 25.30 6.65 -25.41
CA ILE A 373 24.16 6.58 -24.48
C ILE A 373 24.15 7.86 -23.66
N ALA A 374 22.97 8.39 -23.38
CA ALA A 374 22.82 9.56 -22.52
C ALA A 374 21.59 9.43 -21.64
N GLY A 375 21.58 10.19 -20.56
CA GLY A 375 20.50 10.13 -19.62
C GLY A 375 20.55 11.19 -18.54
N ASN A 376 19.62 11.07 -17.62
CA ASN A 376 19.50 11.96 -16.47
C ASN A 376 19.92 11.22 -15.20
N ALA A 377 20.46 11.96 -14.23
CA ALA A 377 20.80 11.47 -12.89
C ALA A 377 20.36 12.46 -11.83
N ASP A 378 20.25 12.01 -10.59
CA ASP A 378 19.86 12.79 -9.43
C ASP A 378 18.45 13.42 -9.57
N ILE A 379 17.50 12.73 -10.25
CA ILE A 379 16.22 13.34 -10.64
C ILE A 379 15.22 13.35 -9.52
N TYR A 380 15.32 12.52 -8.50
CA TYR A 380 14.34 12.56 -7.40
C TYR A 380 14.77 11.90 -6.10
N ASN A 381 14.57 12.58 -5.00
CA ASN A 381 13.76 12.02 -3.94
C ASN A 381 12.88 13.14 -3.36
N THR A 382 11.68 12.84 -2.99
CA THR A 382 10.46 13.63 -2.86
C THR A 382 10.50 14.87 -2.01
N PHE A 383 11.54 15.14 -1.24
CA PHE A 383 11.60 16.31 -0.34
C PHE A 383 12.97 17.00 -0.24
N LEU A 384 13.98 16.47 -0.87
CA LEU A 384 15.28 17.13 -0.95
C LEU A 384 15.48 17.58 -2.39
N GLN A 385 15.56 18.88 -2.63
CA GLN A 385 15.89 19.47 -3.93
C GLN A 385 17.26 18.96 -4.35
N GLN A 386 17.26 17.86 -5.10
CA GLN A 386 18.47 17.40 -5.77
C GLN A 386 18.62 18.15 -7.10
N THR A 387 19.84 18.34 -7.52
CA THR A 387 20.18 19.06 -8.76
C THR A 387 20.28 18.07 -9.89
N PRO A 388 19.26 17.91 -10.76
CA PRO A 388 19.33 16.92 -11.83
C PRO A 388 20.48 17.20 -12.76
N LYS A 389 21.17 16.12 -13.18
CA LYS A 389 22.34 16.16 -14.05
C LYS A 389 22.04 15.43 -15.34
N PHE A 390 22.47 15.99 -16.46
CA PHE A 390 22.43 15.31 -17.75
C PHE A 390 23.84 14.82 -18.11
N TRP A 391 23.95 13.55 -18.48
CA TRP A 391 25.21 12.87 -18.75
C TRP A 391 25.23 12.21 -20.12
N VAL A 392 26.44 12.01 -20.68
CA VAL A 392 26.72 11.28 -21.91
C VAL A 392 27.82 10.28 -21.67
N LEU A 393 27.64 9.08 -22.18
CA LEU A 393 28.56 7.96 -22.13
C LEU A 393 28.84 7.46 -23.56
N ASN A 394 30.11 7.41 -23.97
CA ASN A 394 30.54 6.73 -25.18
C ASN A 394 31.13 5.35 -24.80
N VAL A 395 30.65 4.30 -25.45
CA VAL A 395 31.00 2.90 -25.18
C VAL A 395 31.67 2.22 -26.38
N ASP A 396 32.31 1.09 -26.12
CA ASP A 396 32.83 0.24 -27.18
C ASP A 396 31.69 -0.50 -27.91
N ASP A 397 31.90 -0.80 -29.19
CA ASP A 397 31.01 -1.70 -29.91
C ASP A 397 31.15 -3.15 -29.41
N ILE A 398 30.13 -3.65 -28.73
CA ILE A 398 30.07 -4.99 -28.14
C ILE A 398 29.23 -5.97 -28.98
N SER A 399 28.82 -5.62 -30.18
CA SER A 399 27.96 -6.47 -31.02
C SER A 399 28.55 -7.87 -31.29
N ASN A 400 29.87 -8.00 -31.28
CA ASN A 400 30.58 -9.27 -31.48
C ASN A 400 31.05 -9.92 -30.16
N THR A 401 30.77 -9.31 -29.00
CA THR A 401 31.16 -9.83 -27.69
C THR A 401 30.09 -10.78 -27.16
N GLU A 402 30.46 -12.03 -26.89
CA GLU A 402 29.56 -12.93 -26.16
C GLU A 402 29.47 -12.47 -24.70
N ILE A 403 28.25 -12.28 -24.20
CA ILE A 403 27.94 -11.92 -22.82
C ILE A 403 27.26 -13.11 -22.18
N PRO A 404 27.74 -13.60 -21.02
CA PRO A 404 27.08 -14.68 -20.29
C PRO A 404 25.65 -14.28 -19.85
N LEU A 405 24.73 -15.23 -19.90
CA LEU A 405 23.41 -15.03 -19.34
C LEU A 405 23.47 -14.91 -17.81
N THR A 406 22.64 -14.05 -17.26
CA THR A 406 22.42 -13.94 -15.82
C THR A 406 21.80 -15.25 -15.31
N PRO A 407 22.34 -15.88 -14.24
CA PRO A 407 21.71 -17.05 -13.64
C PRO A 407 20.27 -16.76 -13.19
N THR A 408 19.35 -17.68 -13.50
CA THR A 408 17.94 -17.55 -13.21
C THR A 408 17.43 -18.69 -12.31
N GLY A 409 16.20 -18.56 -11.78
CA GLY A 409 15.58 -19.60 -10.97
C GLY A 409 16.27 -19.84 -9.63
N LEU A 410 16.99 -18.85 -9.09
CA LEU A 410 17.52 -18.93 -7.72
C LEU A 410 16.35 -19.06 -6.76
N ASN A 411 16.35 -20.14 -6.00
CA ASN A 411 15.40 -20.43 -4.94
C ASN A 411 16.16 -20.88 -3.71
N VAL A 412 15.76 -20.39 -2.54
CA VAL A 412 16.39 -20.75 -1.28
C VAL A 412 15.33 -21.24 -0.31
N LYS A 413 15.51 -22.45 0.22
CA LYS A 413 14.62 -23.02 1.23
C LYS A 413 15.40 -23.39 2.47
N SER A 414 14.84 -23.09 3.62
CA SER A 414 15.32 -23.59 4.92
C SER A 414 14.62 -24.92 5.22
N ASP A 415 15.17 -26.00 4.69
CA ASP A 415 14.67 -27.37 4.89
C ASP A 415 15.21 -28.03 6.19
N ALA A 416 16.08 -27.32 6.92
CA ALA A 416 16.59 -27.71 8.24
C ALA A 416 16.93 -26.47 9.04
N LEU A 417 16.88 -26.59 10.38
CA LEU A 417 17.27 -25.50 11.28
C LEU A 417 18.71 -25.05 11.01
N LYS A 418 18.92 -23.74 10.89
CA LYS A 418 20.22 -23.11 10.65
C LYS A 418 20.88 -23.56 9.34
N GLU A 419 20.12 -24.00 8.38
CA GLU A 419 20.61 -24.36 7.05
C GLU A 419 19.74 -23.73 5.96
N ALA A 420 20.36 -23.32 4.86
CA ALA A 420 19.69 -22.90 3.64
C ALA A 420 20.14 -23.78 2.48
N LYS A 421 19.19 -24.33 1.73
CA LYS A 421 19.42 -25.05 0.48
C LYS A 421 19.09 -24.13 -0.67
N LEU A 422 20.11 -23.73 -1.42
CA LEU A 422 20.01 -22.97 -2.65
C LEU A 422 19.83 -23.93 -3.83
N SER A 423 19.05 -23.53 -4.82
CA SER A 423 18.97 -24.17 -6.13
C SER A 423 18.75 -23.13 -7.21
N TRP A 424 19.27 -23.35 -8.41
CA TRP A 424 19.11 -22.44 -9.55
C TRP A 424 19.16 -23.21 -10.87
N THR A 425 18.76 -22.52 -11.96
CA THR A 425 18.77 -23.10 -13.28
C THR A 425 20.17 -23.04 -13.88
N LYS A 426 20.64 -24.17 -14.39
CA LYS A 426 21.90 -24.23 -15.14
C LYS A 426 21.73 -23.57 -16.50
N ASP A 427 22.71 -22.74 -16.87
CA ASP A 427 22.80 -22.19 -18.22
C ASP A 427 23.21 -23.29 -19.22
N GLU A 428 22.31 -23.64 -20.12
CA GLU A 428 22.51 -24.64 -21.20
C GLU A 428 22.85 -24.00 -22.55
N THR A 429 23.12 -22.69 -22.56
CA THR A 429 23.42 -21.94 -23.79
C THR A 429 24.72 -22.38 -24.40
N GLU A 430 24.71 -22.68 -25.72
CA GLU A 430 25.94 -22.96 -26.50
C GLU A 430 26.62 -21.64 -26.89
N TYR A 431 27.73 -21.34 -26.23
CA TYR A 431 28.58 -20.19 -26.53
C TYR A 431 29.67 -20.60 -27.55
N LYS A 432 30.05 -19.67 -28.42
CA LYS A 432 31.09 -19.88 -29.44
C LYS A 432 32.51 -19.70 -28.87
N THR A 433 32.68 -18.77 -27.95
CA THR A 433 33.99 -18.35 -27.39
C THR A 433 34.08 -18.52 -25.89
N LEU A 434 32.97 -18.76 -25.20
CA LEU A 434 32.89 -18.95 -23.79
C LEU A 434 32.54 -20.41 -23.46
N THR A 435 32.94 -20.86 -22.27
CA THR A 435 32.55 -22.17 -21.74
C THR A 435 32.18 -22.02 -20.27
N LEU A 436 30.99 -22.42 -19.90
CA LEU A 436 30.55 -22.41 -18.49
C LEU A 436 31.40 -23.37 -17.68
N LYS A 437 32.05 -22.87 -16.62
CA LYS A 437 32.96 -23.61 -15.76
C LYS A 437 32.31 -23.93 -14.41
N SER A 438 31.82 -22.91 -13.71
CA SER A 438 31.32 -23.02 -12.35
C SER A 438 30.37 -21.87 -12.03
N TYR A 439 29.77 -21.92 -10.85
CA TYR A 439 29.00 -20.81 -10.28
C TYR A 439 29.63 -20.39 -8.95
N ASN A 440 29.78 -19.10 -8.77
CA ASN A 440 30.09 -18.47 -7.48
C ASN A 440 28.78 -18.25 -6.72
N ILE A 441 28.78 -18.54 -5.44
CA ILE A 441 27.65 -18.34 -4.54
C ILE A 441 28.04 -17.27 -3.52
N TYR A 442 27.19 -16.27 -3.38
CA TYR A 442 27.41 -15.17 -2.44
C TYR A 442 26.30 -15.15 -1.40
N ARG A 443 26.63 -14.79 -0.17
CA ARG A 443 25.72 -14.45 0.92
C ARG A 443 26.09 -13.06 1.41
N ASP A 444 25.10 -12.15 1.48
CA ASP A 444 25.29 -10.76 1.93
C ASP A 444 26.47 -10.07 1.19
N GLY A 445 26.61 -10.35 -0.11
CA GLY A 445 27.67 -9.84 -0.97
C GLY A 445 29.02 -10.58 -0.88
N GLU A 446 29.22 -11.47 0.11
CA GLU A 446 30.46 -12.21 0.32
C GLU A 446 30.46 -13.58 -0.36
N LEU A 447 31.55 -13.94 -1.06
CA LEU A 447 31.70 -15.24 -1.71
C LEU A 447 31.81 -16.36 -0.67
N ILE A 448 30.82 -17.25 -0.62
CA ILE A 448 30.76 -18.39 0.33
C ILE A 448 31.04 -19.75 -0.33
N GLY A 449 30.94 -19.83 -1.65
CA GLY A 449 31.17 -21.12 -2.35
C GLY A 449 31.38 -20.96 -3.84
N ASN A 450 31.90 -22.04 -4.45
CA ASN A 450 32.01 -22.20 -5.91
C ASN A 450 31.64 -23.64 -6.26
N ILE A 451 30.69 -23.83 -7.17
CA ILE A 451 30.20 -25.15 -7.60
C ILE A 451 30.51 -25.35 -9.09
N GLU A 452 31.20 -26.43 -9.45
CA GLU A 452 31.44 -26.77 -10.84
C GLU A 452 30.15 -27.09 -11.60
N ALA A 453 29.99 -26.56 -12.81
CA ALA A 453 28.78 -26.73 -13.62
C ALA A 453 28.67 -28.12 -14.28
N THR A 454 29.07 -29.20 -13.57
CA THR A 454 29.08 -30.56 -14.07
C THR A 454 27.77 -31.30 -13.88
N GLU A 455 26.91 -30.83 -12.99
CA GLU A 455 25.65 -31.48 -12.63
C GLU A 455 24.46 -30.86 -13.41
N GLN A 456 23.38 -31.63 -13.52
CA GLN A 456 22.20 -31.21 -14.24
C GLN A 456 21.31 -30.26 -13.38
N GLU A 457 21.31 -30.47 -12.07
CA GLU A 457 20.66 -29.58 -11.10
C GLU A 457 21.73 -28.88 -10.26
N MET A 458 21.73 -27.58 -10.29
CA MET A 458 22.65 -26.75 -9.50
C MET A 458 22.09 -26.54 -8.11
N SER A 459 22.86 -26.92 -7.08
CA SER A 459 22.46 -26.69 -5.70
C SER A 459 23.65 -26.48 -4.78
N PHE A 460 23.41 -25.74 -3.68
CA PHE A 460 24.39 -25.49 -2.64
C PHE A 460 23.72 -25.50 -1.26
N ARG A 461 24.37 -26.00 -0.21
CA ARG A 461 23.92 -25.92 1.18
C ARG A 461 24.83 -25.01 1.97
N ASP A 462 24.23 -23.95 2.50
CA ASP A 462 24.83 -23.08 3.50
C ASP A 462 24.39 -23.53 4.90
N LYS A 463 25.32 -23.57 5.86
CA LYS A 463 25.12 -24.13 7.18
C LYS A 463 25.56 -23.20 8.28
N ASP A 464 25.06 -23.46 9.50
CA ASP A 464 25.35 -22.67 10.70
C ASP A 464 24.97 -21.20 10.55
N ILE A 465 23.85 -20.94 9.90
CA ILE A 465 23.31 -19.61 9.63
C ILE A 465 21.91 -19.44 10.21
N TYR A 466 21.53 -18.20 10.48
CA TYR A 466 20.17 -17.79 10.82
C TYR A 466 19.96 -16.33 10.46
N GLY A 467 18.71 -15.89 10.41
CA GLY A 467 18.37 -14.53 10.05
C GLY A 467 17.80 -14.44 8.65
N HIS A 468 18.03 -13.31 8.02
CA HIS A 468 17.54 -13.03 6.67
C HIS A 468 18.69 -12.82 5.69
N PRO A 469 19.53 -13.86 5.46
CA PRO A 469 20.66 -13.74 4.54
C PRO A 469 20.16 -13.55 3.10
N GLU A 470 20.83 -12.66 2.37
CA GLU A 470 20.59 -12.44 0.97
C GLU A 470 21.59 -13.23 0.12
N TYR A 471 21.10 -13.99 -0.84
CA TYR A 471 21.91 -14.83 -1.71
C TYR A 471 21.86 -14.36 -3.15
N THR A 472 23.02 -14.41 -3.81
CA THR A 472 23.15 -14.26 -5.26
C THR A 472 24.07 -15.32 -5.83
N VAL A 473 23.87 -15.65 -7.11
CA VAL A 473 24.69 -16.62 -7.85
C VAL A 473 25.23 -15.96 -9.12
N GLU A 474 26.49 -16.23 -9.48
CA GLU A 474 27.17 -15.67 -10.62
C GLU A 474 27.85 -16.79 -11.44
N ALA A 475 27.65 -16.84 -12.75
CA ALA A 475 28.29 -17.83 -13.59
C ALA A 475 29.75 -17.43 -13.90
N VAL A 476 30.65 -18.40 -13.84
CA VAL A 476 32.08 -18.25 -14.18
C VAL A 476 32.32 -18.91 -15.51
N MET A 477 32.63 -18.12 -16.53
CA MET A 477 32.92 -18.56 -17.89
C MET A 477 34.42 -18.59 -18.15
N ALA A 478 34.90 -19.64 -18.80
CA ALA A 478 36.25 -19.69 -19.33
C ALA A 478 36.28 -19.11 -20.75
N LYS A 479 37.17 -18.17 -21.03
CA LYS A 479 37.44 -17.63 -22.35
C LYS A 479 38.41 -18.53 -23.12
N ALA A 480 38.35 -18.56 -24.45
CA ALA A 480 39.25 -19.34 -25.33
C ALA A 480 40.74 -18.97 -25.14
N ASP A 481 41.05 -17.76 -24.71
CA ASP A 481 42.40 -17.27 -24.43
C ASP A 481 42.98 -17.70 -23.07
N GLY A 482 42.17 -18.40 -22.28
CA GLY A 482 42.51 -18.87 -20.92
C GLY A 482 42.10 -17.89 -19.80
N GLY A 483 41.50 -16.74 -20.15
CA GLY A 483 40.91 -15.82 -19.19
C GLY A 483 39.58 -16.31 -18.63
N THR A 484 39.01 -15.54 -17.71
CA THR A 484 37.66 -15.76 -17.18
C THR A 484 36.80 -14.54 -17.47
N MET A 485 35.49 -14.76 -17.60
CA MET A 485 34.46 -13.75 -17.64
C MET A 485 33.36 -14.16 -16.66
N LEU A 486 32.89 -13.20 -15.88
CA LEU A 486 31.79 -13.43 -14.93
C LEU A 486 30.49 -12.99 -15.58
N SER A 487 29.39 -13.68 -15.28
CA SER A 487 28.06 -13.16 -15.61
C SER A 487 27.68 -12.03 -14.67
N GLN A 488 26.60 -11.34 -14.96
CA GLN A 488 25.87 -10.60 -13.95
C GLN A 488 25.44 -11.58 -12.84
N LYS A 489 25.38 -11.11 -11.60
CA LYS A 489 24.79 -11.87 -10.48
C LYS A 489 23.30 -12.05 -10.72
N SER A 490 22.76 -13.18 -10.25
CA SER A 490 21.31 -13.41 -10.22
C SER A 490 20.60 -12.30 -9.43
N VAL A 491 19.29 -12.17 -9.63
CA VAL A 491 18.44 -11.43 -8.71
C VAL A 491 18.70 -11.91 -7.29
N PRO A 492 18.88 -10.99 -6.32
CA PRO A 492 19.05 -11.35 -4.92
C PRO A 492 17.81 -12.12 -4.40
N PHE A 493 18.08 -13.21 -3.68
CA PHE A 493 17.02 -13.93 -2.96
C PHE A 493 17.24 -13.74 -1.47
N LYS A 494 16.33 -13.03 -0.82
CA LYS A 494 16.34 -12.84 0.63
C LYS A 494 15.68 -14.05 1.28
N ALA A 495 16.50 -14.88 1.92
CA ALA A 495 16.04 -16.09 2.58
C ALA A 495 15.56 -15.79 4.01
N SER A 496 14.65 -16.60 4.50
CA SER A 496 14.28 -16.63 5.92
C SER A 496 14.77 -17.94 6.53
N VAL A 497 15.79 -17.85 7.36
CA VAL A 497 16.42 -19.02 8.03
C VAL A 497 16.21 -18.87 9.55
N PRO A 498 15.10 -19.42 10.08
CA PRO A 498 14.78 -19.25 11.49
C PRO A 498 15.70 -20.05 12.39
N ASP A 499 16.01 -19.49 13.57
CA ASP A 499 16.39 -20.26 14.75
C ASP A 499 15.13 -20.64 15.53
N THR A 500 15.25 -21.62 16.42
CA THR A 500 14.14 -22.04 17.29
C THR A 500 13.77 -20.90 18.24
N TYR A 501 12.47 -20.62 18.35
CA TYR A 501 11.95 -19.60 19.25
C TYR A 501 11.45 -20.20 20.56
N ALA A 502 11.86 -19.61 21.68
CA ALA A 502 11.38 -20.02 22.99
C ALA A 502 9.95 -19.44 23.23
N LEU A 503 9.03 -20.29 23.73
CA LEU A 503 7.69 -19.85 24.07
C LEU A 503 7.68 -18.96 25.35
N PRO A 504 6.75 -18.01 25.51
CA PRO A 504 5.60 -17.74 24.65
C PRO A 504 5.96 -16.95 23.38
N PHE A 505 5.19 -17.15 22.32
CA PHE A 505 5.28 -16.42 21.07
C PHE A 505 4.07 -15.51 20.90
N PHE A 506 4.26 -14.32 20.36
CA PHE A 506 3.20 -13.40 19.98
C PHE A 506 3.57 -12.62 18.72
N ASP A 507 2.63 -12.47 17.81
CA ASP A 507 2.74 -11.65 16.63
C ASP A 507 1.39 -10.98 16.33
N ASP A 508 1.40 -9.65 16.28
CA ASP A 508 0.27 -8.80 15.88
C ASP A 508 0.36 -8.37 14.42
N PHE A 509 1.44 -8.73 13.71
CA PHE A 509 1.78 -8.33 12.34
C PHE A 509 2.03 -6.82 12.14
N ASP A 510 2.01 -6.00 13.17
CA ASP A 510 2.23 -4.55 13.08
C ASP A 510 3.68 -4.16 12.75
N SER A 511 4.58 -5.14 12.69
CA SER A 511 5.96 -4.92 12.22
C SER A 511 6.04 -4.50 10.74
N GLY A 512 4.95 -4.65 9.97
CA GLY A 512 4.87 -4.33 8.55
C GLY A 512 5.61 -5.32 7.64
N SER A 513 6.12 -6.43 8.17
CA SER A 513 6.79 -7.48 7.41
C SER A 513 6.58 -8.87 8.02
N LEU A 514 6.16 -9.83 7.23
CA LEU A 514 6.09 -11.25 7.62
C LEU A 514 7.45 -11.81 8.02
N GLU A 515 8.54 -11.28 7.43
CA GLU A 515 9.90 -11.73 7.70
C GLU A 515 10.38 -11.41 9.11
N THR A 516 9.87 -10.37 9.74
CA THR A 516 10.29 -9.94 11.10
C THR A 516 10.17 -11.07 12.11
N ASN A 517 9.08 -11.84 12.04
CA ASN A 517 8.83 -12.99 12.90
C ASN A 517 9.01 -14.34 12.16
N TYR A 518 9.69 -14.31 11.00
CA TYR A 518 10.02 -15.49 10.19
C TYR A 518 8.79 -16.28 9.72
N TRP A 519 7.71 -15.58 9.37
CA TRP A 519 6.62 -16.20 8.65
C TRP A 519 7.02 -16.40 7.19
N THR A 520 6.68 -17.54 6.65
CA THR A 520 6.90 -17.88 5.25
C THR A 520 5.59 -18.25 4.59
N THR A 521 5.46 -17.95 3.30
CA THR A 521 4.28 -18.29 2.53
C THR A 521 4.60 -19.46 1.59
N GLU A 522 3.74 -20.46 1.58
CA GLU A 522 3.80 -21.57 0.65
C GLU A 522 2.49 -21.63 -0.12
N ALA A 523 2.56 -21.69 -1.45
CA ALA A 523 1.38 -21.78 -2.28
C ALA A 523 1.60 -22.81 -3.40
N ASP A 524 0.62 -23.67 -3.60
CA ASP A 524 0.52 -24.53 -4.77
C ASP A 524 -0.53 -23.87 -5.69
N TYR A 525 -0.03 -23.02 -6.57
CA TYR A 525 -0.86 -22.33 -7.56
C TYR A 525 -0.98 -23.22 -8.80
N GLY A 526 -2.13 -23.85 -8.97
CA GLY A 526 -2.49 -24.27 -10.33
C GLY A 526 -2.63 -22.99 -11.17
N GLU A 527 -1.83 -22.78 -12.18
CA GLU A 527 -1.93 -21.78 -13.26
C GLU A 527 -2.60 -20.41 -12.92
N GLY A 528 -2.33 -19.79 -11.75
CA GLY A 528 -2.85 -18.44 -11.42
C GLY A 528 -2.40 -17.94 -10.04
N GLU A 529 -2.06 -16.66 -9.97
CA GLU A 529 -1.47 -15.99 -8.80
C GLU A 529 -2.47 -15.65 -7.67
N ASP A 530 -3.69 -16.09 -7.77
CA ASP A 530 -4.77 -15.81 -6.81
C ASP A 530 -4.67 -16.74 -5.59
N ALA A 531 -4.66 -16.21 -4.39
CA ALA A 531 -4.54 -16.84 -3.08
C ALA A 531 -3.11 -16.88 -2.49
N LYS A 532 -2.45 -15.72 -2.45
CA LYS A 532 -1.18 -15.54 -1.74
C LYS A 532 -1.43 -14.87 -0.39
N TRP A 533 -0.82 -15.38 0.68
CA TRP A 533 -0.76 -14.66 1.96
C TRP A 533 0.09 -13.42 1.86
N MET A 534 -0.43 -12.30 2.37
CA MET A 534 0.24 -11.00 2.38
C MET A 534 -0.11 -10.25 3.66
N LEU A 535 0.54 -9.12 3.90
CA LEU A 535 0.07 -8.18 4.92
C LEU A 535 -0.96 -7.23 4.32
N ASP A 536 -1.98 -6.91 5.12
CA ASP A 536 -3.02 -5.95 4.77
C ASP A 536 -3.28 -5.00 5.94
N GLY A 537 -3.72 -3.78 5.63
CA GLY A 537 -4.02 -2.71 6.60
C GLY A 537 -5.45 -2.74 7.17
N TYR A 538 -6.17 -3.86 7.01
CA TYR A 538 -7.56 -4.01 7.51
C TYR A 538 -7.66 -4.81 8.81
N GLY A 539 -6.59 -4.80 9.62
CA GLY A 539 -6.55 -5.43 10.93
C GLY A 539 -7.59 -4.91 11.91
N LEU A 540 -7.65 -5.54 13.08
CA LEU A 540 -8.70 -5.41 14.11
C LEU A 540 -9.03 -3.94 14.51
N LEU A 541 -8.06 -3.04 14.46
CA LEU A 541 -8.19 -1.60 14.75
C LEU A 541 -7.57 -0.74 13.67
N GLN A 542 -7.66 -1.13 12.40
CA GLN A 542 -6.91 -0.54 11.28
C GLN A 542 -5.39 -0.73 11.44
N THR A 543 -5.01 -1.79 12.12
CA THR A 543 -3.67 -2.32 12.26
C THR A 543 -3.32 -3.20 11.05
N THR A 544 -2.12 -3.72 11.02
CA THR A 544 -1.71 -4.68 10.00
C THR A 544 -2.14 -6.09 10.38
N CYS A 545 -2.62 -6.87 9.42
CA CYS A 545 -2.97 -8.29 9.60
C CYS A 545 -2.35 -9.17 8.50
N ALA A 546 -2.26 -10.46 8.74
CA ALA A 546 -1.95 -11.43 7.68
C ALA A 546 -3.25 -11.80 6.94
N ALA A 547 -3.31 -11.49 5.65
CA ALA A 547 -4.49 -11.65 4.82
C ALA A 547 -4.26 -12.62 3.66
N ILE A 548 -5.32 -13.33 3.27
CA ILE A 548 -5.37 -14.07 2.01
C ILE A 548 -6.65 -13.72 1.25
N TYR A 549 -6.50 -13.36 -0.02
CA TYR A 549 -7.60 -13.09 -0.94
C TYR A 549 -7.74 -14.25 -1.92
N VAL A 550 -8.92 -14.83 -2.01
CA VAL A 550 -9.19 -15.98 -2.89
C VAL A 550 -10.18 -15.55 -3.96
N SER A 551 -9.76 -15.60 -5.22
CA SER A 551 -10.58 -15.19 -6.35
C SER A 551 -11.36 -16.35 -6.98
N ASN A 552 -12.32 -16.01 -7.84
CA ASN A 552 -13.25 -16.92 -8.50
C ASN A 552 -12.59 -18.01 -9.33
N ALA A 553 -13.09 -19.23 -9.16
CA ALA A 553 -13.04 -20.34 -10.12
C ALA A 553 -11.76 -21.16 -10.20
N LYS A 554 -10.82 -21.09 -9.26
CA LYS A 554 -9.62 -21.95 -9.29
C LYS A 554 -9.42 -22.67 -7.96
N PRO A 555 -9.11 -23.98 -7.97
CA PRO A 555 -8.64 -24.65 -6.77
C PRO A 555 -7.39 -23.94 -6.24
N HIS A 556 -7.31 -23.80 -4.92
CA HIS A 556 -6.15 -23.19 -4.27
C HIS A 556 -5.70 -24.03 -3.07
N SER A 557 -4.43 -23.87 -2.73
CA SER A 557 -3.79 -24.44 -1.56
C SER A 557 -2.65 -23.50 -1.16
N SER A 558 -2.81 -22.76 -0.07
CA SER A 558 -1.86 -21.73 0.33
C SER A 558 -1.69 -21.70 1.84
N SER A 559 -0.46 -21.63 2.30
CA SER A 559 -0.11 -21.67 3.72
C SER A 559 0.70 -20.45 4.15
N LEU A 560 0.40 -19.97 5.36
CA LEU A 560 1.24 -19.05 6.14
C LEU A 560 1.89 -19.86 7.25
N VAL A 561 3.20 -20.06 7.18
CA VAL A 561 3.97 -20.98 8.02
C VAL A 561 4.81 -20.21 9.02
N SER A 562 4.71 -20.54 10.30
CA SER A 562 5.50 -19.93 11.37
C SER A 562 6.93 -20.46 11.41
N ARG A 563 7.80 -19.70 12.08
CA ARG A 563 9.12 -20.19 12.51
C ARG A 563 9.00 -21.43 13.44
N PRO A 564 10.05 -22.26 13.55
CA PRO A 564 10.10 -23.32 14.55
C PRO A 564 10.09 -22.79 15.99
N MET A 565 9.31 -23.42 16.86
CA MET A 565 9.14 -23.07 18.27
C MET A 565 9.55 -24.22 19.18
N ASP A 566 10.15 -23.91 20.32
CA ASP A 566 10.63 -24.91 21.26
C ASP A 566 9.64 -25.15 22.41
N ALA A 567 8.99 -26.29 22.36
CA ALA A 567 8.14 -26.81 23.44
C ALA A 567 8.74 -28.07 24.10
N THR A 568 10.07 -28.31 23.98
CA THR A 568 10.71 -29.54 24.45
C THR A 568 10.59 -29.74 25.98
N ASN A 569 10.41 -28.66 26.73
CA ASN A 569 10.23 -28.67 28.17
C ASN A 569 8.78 -28.34 28.62
N GLU A 570 7.84 -28.24 27.65
CA GLU A 570 6.48 -27.80 27.93
C GLU A 570 5.50 -29.00 27.95
N GLU A 571 4.59 -28.99 28.91
CA GLU A 571 3.55 -30.00 29.07
C GLU A 571 2.25 -29.60 28.36
N SER A 572 2.03 -28.29 28.15
CA SER A 572 0.86 -27.76 27.47
C SER A 572 1.24 -26.62 26.56
N VAL A 573 0.58 -26.53 25.40
CA VAL A 573 0.74 -25.50 24.39
C VAL A 573 -0.63 -25.14 23.80
N ASN A 574 -0.95 -23.86 23.83
CA ASN A 574 -2.18 -23.33 23.30
C ASN A 574 -1.89 -22.27 22.23
N VAL A 575 -2.65 -22.28 21.14
CA VAL A 575 -2.63 -21.28 20.08
C VAL A 575 -3.92 -20.47 20.17
N SER A 576 -3.80 -19.16 20.22
CA SER A 576 -4.93 -18.24 20.08
C SER A 576 -4.64 -17.23 18.96
N PHE A 577 -5.68 -16.85 18.24
CA PHE A 577 -5.60 -15.84 17.17
C PHE A 577 -6.96 -15.20 16.91
N ALA A 578 -6.94 -13.95 16.44
CA ALA A 578 -8.11 -13.29 15.89
C ALA A 578 -8.26 -13.63 14.41
N ASN A 579 -9.47 -13.78 13.93
CA ASN A 579 -9.75 -13.91 12.50
C ASN A 579 -11.03 -13.19 12.10
N ILE A 580 -11.05 -12.68 10.89
CA ILE A 580 -12.23 -12.20 10.18
C ILE A 580 -12.23 -12.80 8.77
N TYR A 581 -13.42 -12.96 8.20
CA TYR A 581 -13.52 -13.21 6.79
C TYR A 581 -14.71 -12.45 6.20
N GLY A 582 -14.67 -12.22 4.90
CA GLY A 582 -15.76 -11.57 4.19
C GLY A 582 -15.76 -11.92 2.71
N PHE A 583 -16.89 -11.61 2.06
CA PHE A 583 -17.01 -11.67 0.62
C PHE A 583 -16.77 -10.30 0.02
N VAL A 584 -16.01 -10.22 -1.05
CA VAL A 584 -15.85 -8.96 -1.79
C VAL A 584 -17.10 -8.60 -2.58
N ASN A 585 -17.92 -9.60 -2.92
CA ASN A 585 -19.21 -9.39 -3.56
C ASN A 585 -20.33 -9.89 -2.64
N ILE A 586 -21.23 -9.00 -2.22
CA ILE A 586 -22.39 -9.30 -1.36
C ILE A 586 -23.37 -10.33 -1.95
N LEU A 587 -23.24 -10.64 -3.24
CA LEU A 587 -24.04 -11.68 -3.93
C LEU A 587 -23.40 -13.07 -3.87
N ASP A 588 -22.13 -13.16 -3.44
CA ASP A 588 -21.44 -14.41 -3.31
C ASP A 588 -21.87 -15.13 -2.04
N GLN A 589 -21.97 -16.44 -2.13
CA GLN A 589 -22.28 -17.32 -0.99
C GLN A 589 -21.13 -18.27 -0.75
N ALA A 590 -20.72 -18.41 0.53
CA ALA A 590 -19.74 -19.41 0.92
C ALA A 590 -20.17 -20.81 0.45
N LEU A 591 -19.21 -21.55 -0.09
CA LEU A 591 -19.39 -22.91 -0.51
C LEU A 591 -18.71 -23.84 0.49
N ASP A 592 -19.34 -24.96 0.79
CA ASP A 592 -18.90 -25.94 1.80
C ASP A 592 -17.52 -26.59 1.51
N ASN A 593 -16.86 -26.19 0.42
CA ASN A 593 -15.61 -26.79 -0.05
C ASN A 593 -14.37 -25.93 0.12
N ASP A 594 -14.52 -24.71 0.65
CA ASP A 594 -13.40 -23.82 0.92
C ASP A 594 -13.23 -23.73 2.44
N SER A 595 -12.01 -23.93 2.93
CA SER A 595 -11.70 -24.03 4.35
C SER A 595 -10.39 -23.34 4.68
N ILE A 596 -10.25 -22.96 5.96
CA ILE A 596 -8.98 -22.60 6.57
C ILE A 596 -8.72 -23.55 7.73
N SER A 597 -7.53 -24.14 7.79
CA SER A 597 -7.11 -25.01 8.88
C SER A 597 -5.89 -24.46 9.61
N LEU A 598 -5.86 -24.66 10.94
CA LEU A 598 -4.64 -24.57 11.73
C LEU A 598 -4.01 -25.95 11.77
N GLU A 599 -2.78 -26.02 11.30
CA GLU A 599 -2.03 -27.27 11.25
C GLU A 599 -0.70 -27.15 11.97
N VAL A 600 -0.17 -28.27 12.46
CA VAL A 600 1.11 -28.37 13.15
C VAL A 600 2.04 -29.37 12.49
N THR A 601 3.32 -29.08 12.51
CA THR A 601 4.38 -30.01 12.14
C THR A 601 5.40 -30.17 13.27
N THR A 602 5.98 -31.35 13.43
CA THR A 602 7.09 -31.65 14.35
C THR A 602 8.28 -32.30 13.63
N ASP A 603 8.26 -32.31 12.30
CA ASP A 603 9.27 -32.86 11.41
C ASP A 603 9.74 -31.87 10.34
N ASN A 604 9.72 -30.58 10.72
CA ASN A 604 10.20 -29.46 9.91
C ASN A 604 9.46 -29.29 8.56
N GLY A 605 8.14 -29.59 8.54
CA GLY A 605 7.29 -29.40 7.38
C GLY A 605 7.10 -30.64 6.48
N ASP A 606 7.79 -31.75 6.78
CA ASP A 606 7.62 -32.99 6.01
C ASP A 606 6.18 -33.54 6.10
N THR A 607 5.54 -33.41 7.27
CA THR A 607 4.13 -33.73 7.47
C THR A 607 3.40 -32.71 8.31
N TRP A 608 2.17 -32.42 7.93
CA TRP A 608 1.29 -31.51 8.61
C TRP A 608 0.06 -32.23 9.18
N LYS A 609 -0.35 -31.83 10.37
CA LYS A 609 -1.50 -32.38 11.05
C LYS A 609 -2.46 -31.26 11.44
N SER A 610 -3.71 -31.35 10.93
CA SER A 610 -4.77 -30.40 11.33
C SER A 610 -5.11 -30.57 12.81
N VAL A 611 -5.15 -29.46 13.51
CA VAL A 611 -5.58 -29.31 14.92
C VAL A 611 -6.83 -28.45 15.05
N GLY A 612 -7.21 -27.72 13.99
CA GLY A 612 -8.45 -26.99 13.82
C GLY A 612 -8.76 -26.86 12.33
N ASP A 613 -10.01 -26.97 11.93
CA ASP A 613 -10.46 -26.86 10.55
C ASP A 613 -11.83 -26.19 10.54
N TRP A 614 -11.94 -25.11 9.77
CA TRP A 614 -13.15 -24.30 9.69
C TRP A 614 -13.50 -24.09 8.22
N SER A 615 -14.69 -24.57 7.81
CA SER A 615 -15.22 -24.18 6.50
C SER A 615 -15.53 -22.70 6.47
N ILE A 616 -15.35 -22.07 5.33
CA ILE A 616 -15.67 -20.63 5.17
C ILE A 616 -17.16 -20.37 5.46
N ALA A 617 -18.04 -21.37 5.23
CA ALA A 617 -19.45 -21.26 5.59
C ALA A 617 -19.73 -21.27 7.10
N GLU A 618 -18.85 -21.88 7.92
CA GLU A 618 -18.94 -21.94 9.37
C GLU A 618 -18.32 -20.75 10.07
N LEU A 619 -17.34 -20.10 9.43
CA LEU A 619 -16.82 -18.81 9.86
C LEU A 619 -17.94 -17.77 9.65
N ASN A 620 -18.36 -17.13 10.70
CA ASN A 620 -19.54 -16.27 10.73
C ASN A 620 -19.52 -15.16 9.65
N PRO A 621 -20.52 -15.09 8.73
CA PRO A 621 -20.47 -14.22 7.55
C PRO A 621 -20.80 -12.74 7.80
N GLN A 622 -20.56 -12.21 8.97
CA GLN A 622 -21.00 -10.84 9.31
C GLN A 622 -19.86 -9.80 9.39
N HIS A 623 -18.73 -10.01 8.73
CA HIS A 623 -17.59 -9.09 8.77
C HIS A 623 -17.17 -8.70 10.22
N LYS A 624 -17.03 -9.70 11.09
CA LYS A 624 -16.72 -9.49 12.49
C LYS A 624 -15.55 -10.34 12.94
N TRP A 625 -14.64 -9.72 13.66
CA TRP A 625 -13.49 -10.42 14.23
C TRP A 625 -13.93 -11.45 15.28
N ASN A 626 -13.36 -12.64 15.21
CA ASN A 626 -13.57 -13.74 16.16
C ASN A 626 -12.24 -14.13 16.78
N MET A 627 -12.28 -14.55 18.05
CA MET A 627 -11.12 -15.14 18.72
C MET A 627 -11.24 -16.67 18.71
N ILE A 628 -10.21 -17.32 18.22
CA ILE A 628 -10.11 -18.77 18.21
C ILE A 628 -9.00 -19.20 19.17
N ASN A 629 -9.28 -20.23 19.98
CA ASN A 629 -8.32 -20.84 20.90
C ASN A 629 -8.28 -22.33 20.66
N VAL A 630 -7.09 -22.89 20.46
CA VAL A 630 -6.88 -24.31 20.17
C VAL A 630 -5.79 -24.87 21.08
N ASP A 631 -6.12 -25.88 21.87
CA ASP A 631 -5.14 -26.67 22.62
C ASP A 631 -4.44 -27.66 21.68
N ILE A 632 -3.16 -27.43 21.43
CA ILE A 632 -2.33 -28.26 20.55
C ILE A 632 -1.35 -29.14 21.34
N SER A 633 -1.43 -29.17 22.67
CA SER A 633 -0.51 -29.87 23.59
C SER A 633 -0.27 -31.32 23.18
N LYS A 634 -1.34 -32.03 22.82
CA LYS A 634 -1.30 -33.43 22.44
C LYS A 634 -0.32 -33.72 21.28
N GLU A 635 -0.15 -32.78 20.38
CA GLU A 635 0.63 -32.97 19.17
C GLU A 635 2.07 -32.48 19.33
N VAL A 636 2.28 -31.38 20.10
CA VAL A 636 3.53 -30.62 20.10
C VAL A 636 4.28 -30.60 21.44
N ALA A 637 3.64 -30.95 22.58
CA ALA A 637 4.32 -30.95 23.88
C ALA A 637 5.55 -31.87 23.84
N GLY A 638 6.65 -31.40 24.41
CA GLY A 638 7.93 -32.12 24.42
C GLY A 638 8.70 -32.10 23.10
N LYS A 639 8.32 -31.23 22.14
CA LYS A 639 8.91 -31.21 20.78
C LYS A 639 9.22 -29.79 20.31
N ILE A 640 10.07 -29.71 19.26
CA ILE A 640 10.14 -28.54 18.40
C ILE A 640 9.01 -28.67 17.36
N PHE A 641 8.30 -27.57 17.09
CA PHE A 641 7.16 -27.56 16.17
C PHE A 641 7.05 -26.25 15.41
N SER A 642 6.34 -26.24 14.30
CA SER A 642 5.80 -25.04 13.64
C SER A 642 4.30 -25.17 13.47
N ILE A 643 3.61 -24.06 13.34
CA ILE A 643 2.21 -24.01 12.94
C ILE A 643 2.09 -23.45 11.52
N ARG A 644 0.97 -23.75 10.86
CA ARG A 644 0.58 -23.01 9.67
C ARG A 644 -0.92 -22.76 9.64
N PHE A 645 -1.28 -21.63 9.05
CA PHE A 645 -2.64 -21.38 8.60
C PHE A 645 -2.71 -21.81 7.13
N HIS A 646 -3.53 -22.79 6.85
CA HIS A 646 -3.63 -23.39 5.51
C HIS A 646 -5.01 -23.12 4.93
N SER A 647 -5.07 -22.25 3.90
CA SER A 647 -6.28 -21.98 3.13
C SER A 647 -6.33 -22.91 1.94
N HIS A 648 -7.42 -23.64 1.77
CA HIS A 648 -7.57 -24.60 0.67
C HIS A 648 -9.02 -24.74 0.22
N GLY A 649 -9.24 -25.00 -1.05
CA GLY A 649 -10.58 -25.17 -1.59
C GLY A 649 -10.67 -25.10 -3.11
N GLN A 650 -11.88 -24.86 -3.61
CA GLN A 650 -12.20 -24.82 -5.03
C GLN A 650 -12.27 -23.40 -5.59
N GLY A 651 -12.16 -22.38 -4.74
CA GLY A 651 -12.14 -20.98 -5.14
C GLY A 651 -13.36 -20.55 -5.96
N LYS A 652 -14.56 -20.91 -5.55
CA LYS A 652 -15.79 -20.61 -6.31
C LYS A 652 -16.43 -19.28 -5.95
N SER A 653 -15.91 -18.63 -4.91
CA SER A 653 -16.34 -17.31 -4.45
C SER A 653 -15.13 -16.41 -4.25
N PHE A 654 -15.30 -15.11 -4.44
CA PHE A 654 -14.26 -14.15 -4.11
C PHE A 654 -14.42 -13.76 -2.64
N TYR A 655 -13.49 -14.20 -1.79
CA TYR A 655 -13.48 -13.93 -0.36
C TYR A 655 -12.08 -13.60 0.15
N TYR A 656 -12.00 -13.05 1.34
CA TYR A 656 -10.76 -12.85 2.08
C TYR A 656 -10.86 -13.45 3.47
N VAL A 657 -9.70 -13.80 4.03
CA VAL A 657 -9.53 -14.20 5.43
C VAL A 657 -8.34 -13.45 5.99
N ASP A 658 -8.56 -12.74 7.09
CA ASP A 658 -7.51 -12.03 7.81
C ASP A 658 -7.28 -12.71 9.16
N ILE A 659 -6.01 -12.78 9.56
CA ILE A 659 -5.54 -13.35 10.81
C ILE A 659 -4.65 -12.33 11.51
N GLU A 660 -4.86 -12.17 12.79
CA GLU A 660 -4.13 -11.22 13.62
C GLU A 660 -3.97 -11.75 15.05
N ASN A 661 -3.07 -11.15 15.81
CA ASN A 661 -2.84 -11.46 17.22
C ASN A 661 -2.57 -12.96 17.47
N VAL A 662 -1.67 -13.55 16.69
CA VAL A 662 -1.28 -14.96 16.87
C VAL A 662 -0.43 -15.11 18.12
N LYS A 663 -0.95 -15.81 19.10
CA LYS A 663 -0.27 -16.05 20.38
C LYS A 663 -0.14 -17.54 20.64
N ILE A 664 1.04 -17.98 21.06
CA ILE A 664 1.31 -19.36 21.45
C ILE A 664 1.86 -19.35 22.88
N THR A 665 1.15 -19.97 23.78
CA THR A 665 1.44 -19.97 25.22
C THR A 665 1.65 -21.36 25.76
N THR A 666 2.32 -21.45 26.92
CA THR A 666 2.60 -22.68 27.65
C THR A 666 2.05 -22.60 29.07
N GLY A 667 1.65 -23.74 29.62
CA GLY A 667 1.13 -23.83 30.95
C GLY A 667 -0.24 -23.19 31.19
N ASN A 668 -0.55 -22.88 32.43
CA ASN A 668 -1.73 -22.08 32.78
C ASN A 668 -1.38 -20.60 32.56
N GLU A 669 -1.95 -19.99 31.55
CA GLU A 669 -1.81 -18.56 31.32
C GLU A 669 -2.21 -17.77 32.58
N VAL A 670 -1.37 -16.82 32.98
CA VAL A 670 -1.75 -15.84 34.02
C VAL A 670 -2.78 -14.92 33.35
N LYS A 671 -4.03 -15.14 33.70
CA LYS A 671 -5.11 -14.30 33.16
C LYS A 671 -5.00 -12.88 33.70
N LYS A 672 -5.33 -11.93 32.90
CA LYS A 672 -5.46 -10.53 33.27
C LYS A 672 -6.72 -10.31 34.12
N ASP A 673 -6.76 -9.20 34.84
CA ASP A 673 -7.92 -8.82 35.65
C ASP A 673 -9.19 -8.70 34.78
N ALA A 674 -10.29 -9.19 35.30
CA ALA A 674 -11.57 -9.15 34.60
C ALA A 674 -12.10 -7.72 34.49
N PRO A 675 -12.86 -7.40 33.41
CA PRO A 675 -13.60 -6.13 33.36
C PRO A 675 -14.50 -5.94 34.57
N GLU A 676 -14.45 -4.76 35.17
CA GLU A 676 -15.20 -4.43 36.36
C GLU A 676 -16.51 -3.69 36.06
N GLY A 677 -17.39 -3.65 37.06
CA GLY A 677 -18.56 -2.77 37.04
C GLY A 677 -19.65 -3.12 36.03
N LEU A 678 -19.65 -4.39 35.49
CA LEU A 678 -20.74 -4.80 34.62
C LEU A 678 -22.10 -4.61 35.28
N THR A 679 -22.94 -3.81 34.68
CA THR A 679 -24.31 -3.54 35.12
C THR A 679 -25.21 -3.31 33.93
N GLY A 680 -26.52 -3.33 34.10
CA GLY A 680 -27.46 -3.10 33.04
C GLY A 680 -28.79 -2.55 33.53
N CYS A 681 -29.51 -1.90 32.65
CA CYS A 681 -30.87 -1.42 32.91
C CYS A 681 -31.79 -1.72 31.74
N LYS A 682 -33.07 -1.84 32.10
CA LYS A 682 -34.14 -1.88 31.08
C LYS A 682 -34.27 -0.52 30.41
N ASN A 683 -34.26 -0.49 29.11
CA ASN A 683 -34.47 0.73 28.35
C ASN A 683 -35.99 0.95 28.07
N SER A 684 -36.42 2.19 28.01
CA SER A 684 -37.80 2.56 27.70
C SER A 684 -38.13 2.47 26.20
N SER A 685 -37.09 2.42 25.34
CA SER A 685 -37.17 2.21 23.91
C SER A 685 -37.36 0.73 23.55
N ASP A 686 -37.32 0.38 22.30
CA ASP A 686 -37.49 -0.98 21.76
C ASP A 686 -36.41 -1.97 22.20
N THR A 687 -35.38 -1.52 22.92
CA THR A 687 -34.27 -2.34 23.43
C THR A 687 -34.55 -2.83 24.83
N PRO A 688 -34.68 -4.16 25.07
CA PRO A 688 -34.99 -4.68 26.41
C PRO A 688 -33.88 -4.42 27.44
N LEU A 689 -32.61 -4.44 27.07
CA LEU A 689 -31.49 -4.32 27.99
C LEU A 689 -30.34 -3.48 27.43
N SER A 690 -29.88 -2.52 28.25
CA SER A 690 -28.62 -1.79 28.00
C SER A 690 -27.61 -2.21 29.07
N LEU A 691 -26.47 -2.78 28.64
CA LEU A 691 -25.35 -3.19 29.48
C LEU A 691 -24.23 -2.16 29.39
N ILE A 692 -23.57 -1.89 30.54
CA ILE A 692 -22.34 -1.10 30.60
C ILE A 692 -21.32 -1.74 31.51
N TRP A 693 -20.04 -1.52 31.27
CA TRP A 693 -18.93 -1.97 32.13
C TRP A 693 -17.81 -0.94 32.11
N LYS A 694 -16.82 -1.06 32.98
CA LYS A 694 -15.68 -0.17 33.05
C LYS A 694 -14.56 -0.65 32.13
N ASN A 695 -13.90 0.31 31.48
CA ASN A 695 -12.64 0.08 30.75
C ASN A 695 -11.47 -0.06 31.73
N ASN A 696 -10.25 -0.23 31.21
CA ASN A 696 -9.03 -0.34 32.01
C ASN A 696 -8.64 0.96 32.76
N PHE A 697 -9.24 2.11 32.44
CA PHE A 697 -9.11 3.35 33.22
C PHE A 697 -10.12 3.43 34.40
N GLY A 698 -10.88 2.38 34.62
CA GLY A 698 -11.92 2.37 35.64
C GLY A 698 -13.13 3.23 35.29
N ALA A 699 -13.30 3.61 34.04
CA ALA A 699 -14.38 4.44 33.53
C ALA A 699 -15.32 3.66 32.61
N TYR A 700 -16.62 3.97 32.73
CA TYR A 700 -17.62 3.62 31.73
C TYR A 700 -17.49 4.58 30.54
N GLN A 701 -17.68 4.09 29.33
CA GLN A 701 -17.63 4.90 28.14
C GLN A 701 -19.03 5.32 27.68
N LEU A 702 -19.25 6.61 27.57
CA LEU A 702 -20.53 7.20 27.13
C LEU A 702 -20.35 7.75 25.72
N ASN A 703 -20.78 7.00 24.73
CA ASN A 703 -20.71 7.37 23.31
C ASN A 703 -21.83 6.68 22.51
N HIS A 704 -21.88 6.95 21.22
CA HIS A 704 -22.79 6.31 20.24
C HIS A 704 -22.04 5.41 19.24
N ILE A 705 -20.80 5.06 19.51
CA ILE A 705 -19.98 4.19 18.68
C ILE A 705 -20.45 2.75 18.90
N ASN A 706 -21.01 2.12 17.84
CA ASN A 706 -21.58 0.77 17.93
C ASN A 706 -20.93 -0.26 17.00
N SER A 707 -19.86 0.11 16.27
CA SER A 707 -19.12 -0.77 15.37
C SER A 707 -17.70 -0.25 15.16
N VAL A 708 -16.86 -1.08 14.58
CA VAL A 708 -15.54 -0.67 14.08
C VAL A 708 -15.71 0.51 13.11
N VAL A 709 -14.86 1.50 13.23
CA VAL A 709 -14.85 2.67 12.35
C VAL A 709 -14.40 2.21 10.96
N GLU A 710 -15.34 2.11 10.02
CA GLU A 710 -15.05 1.67 8.64
C GLU A 710 -14.31 2.72 7.82
N SER A 711 -14.52 4.00 8.11
CA SER A 711 -13.80 5.12 7.49
C SER A 711 -13.98 6.38 8.32
N MET A 712 -13.01 7.28 8.25
CA MET A 712 -13.04 8.57 8.95
C MET A 712 -13.05 9.71 7.95
N PHE A 713 -13.83 10.75 8.26
CA PHE A 713 -13.95 11.98 7.49
C PHE A 713 -13.76 13.19 8.39
N THR A 714 -13.52 14.33 7.79
CA THR A 714 -13.21 15.55 8.50
C THR A 714 -14.21 16.65 8.18
N LEU A 715 -14.48 17.53 9.14
CA LEU A 715 -15.34 18.70 8.98
C LEU A 715 -14.61 19.98 9.40
N GLY A 716 -14.70 21.02 8.58
CA GLY A 716 -14.24 22.38 8.84
C GLY A 716 -15.19 23.42 8.22
N ASN A 717 -15.07 24.70 8.60
CA ASN A 717 -15.99 25.75 8.18
C ASN A 717 -15.30 27.11 8.02
N GLU A 718 -14.46 27.28 7.06
CA GLU A 718 -13.84 28.58 6.72
C GLU A 718 -13.17 29.33 7.90
N GLY A 719 -12.59 28.61 8.87
CA GLY A 719 -11.84 29.20 10.00
C GLY A 719 -12.69 29.81 11.12
N LYS A 720 -13.96 29.40 11.24
CA LYS A 720 -14.81 29.80 12.37
C LYS A 720 -14.75 28.77 13.48
N GLU A 721 -15.14 29.17 14.70
CA GLU A 721 -15.37 28.25 15.80
C GLU A 721 -16.37 27.16 15.38
N LEU A 722 -16.07 25.91 15.66
CA LEU A 722 -16.90 24.77 15.32
C LEU A 722 -16.97 23.81 16.50
N ILE A 723 -18.17 23.35 16.83
CA ILE A 723 -18.39 22.32 17.83
C ILE A 723 -18.97 21.09 17.16
N GLY A 724 -18.32 19.92 17.34
CA GLY A 724 -18.93 18.62 17.09
C GLY A 724 -19.38 18.01 18.43
N ALA A 725 -20.58 17.40 18.49
CA ALA A 725 -21.08 16.87 19.74
C ALA A 725 -21.96 15.64 19.59
N ASN A 726 -21.87 14.74 20.58
CA ASN A 726 -22.81 13.65 20.82
C ASN A 726 -23.86 14.08 21.87
N ALA A 727 -25.13 13.81 21.62
CA ALA A 727 -26.24 14.09 22.53
C ALA A 727 -26.78 12.80 23.16
N PHE A 728 -27.05 12.86 24.44
CA PHE A 728 -27.54 11.74 25.24
C PHE A 728 -28.83 12.15 25.95
N ASP A 729 -29.91 11.47 25.67
CA ASP A 729 -31.17 11.69 26.34
C ASP A 729 -31.26 10.92 27.69
N LYS A 730 -32.37 11.03 28.38
CA LYS A 730 -32.58 10.38 29.68
C LYS A 730 -32.46 8.85 29.63
N ASP A 731 -32.79 8.24 28.47
CA ASP A 731 -32.73 6.80 28.31
C ASP A 731 -31.28 6.33 28.09
N ASP A 732 -30.50 7.09 27.30
CA ASP A 732 -29.07 6.87 27.13
C ASP A 732 -28.33 7.03 28.48
N LEU A 733 -28.75 7.99 29.28
CA LEU A 733 -28.12 8.30 30.59
C LEU A 733 -28.59 7.44 31.75
N ALA A 734 -29.64 6.65 31.56
CA ALA A 734 -30.18 5.83 32.66
C ALA A 734 -29.15 4.90 33.34
N PRO A 735 -28.26 4.21 32.60
CA PRO A 735 -27.24 3.35 33.24
C PRO A 735 -26.16 4.13 33.99
N TYR A 736 -26.02 5.42 33.71
CA TYR A 736 -24.95 6.29 34.25
C TYR A 736 -25.47 7.18 35.38
N LYS A 737 -26.74 7.07 35.74
CA LYS A 737 -27.37 7.90 36.78
C LYS A 737 -26.64 7.77 38.11
N GLY A 738 -26.26 8.91 38.70
CA GLY A 738 -25.55 8.97 39.98
C GLY A 738 -24.04 8.85 39.87
N LYS A 739 -23.52 8.66 38.62
CA LYS A 739 -22.10 8.65 38.32
C LYS A 739 -21.62 10.03 37.82
N TYR A 740 -20.33 10.18 37.65
CA TYR A 740 -19.72 11.46 37.26
C TYR A 740 -19.10 11.35 35.86
N LEU A 741 -19.39 12.31 34.98
CA LEU A 741 -18.59 12.59 33.81
C LEU A 741 -17.26 13.20 34.27
N THR A 742 -16.16 12.50 34.14
CA THR A 742 -14.84 12.87 34.67
C THR A 742 -13.79 13.14 33.61
N GLY A 743 -14.08 12.87 32.34
CA GLY A 743 -13.18 13.12 31.25
C GLY A 743 -13.82 12.93 29.89
N VAL A 744 -13.09 13.25 28.85
CA VAL A 744 -13.49 13.03 27.46
C VAL A 744 -12.33 12.43 26.69
N THR A 745 -12.61 11.35 25.96
CA THR A 745 -11.69 10.75 24.98
C THR A 745 -12.09 11.21 23.59
N THR A 746 -11.14 11.65 22.79
CA THR A 746 -11.36 12.09 21.41
C THR A 746 -10.10 11.90 20.56
N ILE A 747 -10.24 12.10 19.26
CA ILE A 747 -9.13 12.26 18.30
C ILE A 747 -9.39 13.54 17.50
N ILE A 748 -8.36 14.33 17.30
CA ILE A 748 -8.41 15.53 16.45
C ILE A 748 -7.49 15.26 15.26
N ASN A 749 -8.03 15.35 14.04
CA ASN A 749 -7.28 15.06 12.84
C ASN A 749 -6.39 16.21 12.44
N PHE A 750 -5.08 15.98 12.44
CA PHE A 750 -4.07 16.85 11.85
C PHE A 750 -3.60 16.20 10.56
N TYR A 751 -4.08 16.67 9.42
CA TYR A 751 -3.69 16.12 8.12
C TYR A 751 -2.18 16.31 7.90
N ASP A 752 -1.42 15.24 7.84
CA ASP A 752 0.06 15.25 7.89
C ASP A 752 0.74 15.78 6.62
N TRP A 753 0.07 15.72 5.49
CA TRP A 753 0.65 16.01 4.17
C TRP A 753 1.09 17.46 3.95
N TYR A 754 0.59 18.42 4.74
CA TYR A 754 0.91 19.84 4.58
C TYR A 754 1.02 20.65 5.88
N GLU A 755 1.12 19.99 7.05
CA GLU A 755 1.06 20.71 8.33
C GLU A 755 -0.19 21.63 8.47
N VAL A 756 -1.27 21.29 7.78
CA VAL A 756 -2.46 22.15 7.58
C VAL A 756 -3.16 22.48 8.91
N ASN A 757 -3.09 21.58 9.88
CA ASN A 757 -3.78 21.74 11.16
C ASN A 757 -2.86 22.17 12.32
N LYS A 758 -1.67 22.71 12.07
CA LYS A 758 -0.80 23.24 13.12
C LYS A 758 -1.42 24.51 13.75
N GLY A 759 -1.35 24.59 15.06
CA GLY A 759 -1.74 25.77 15.82
C GLY A 759 -3.23 25.91 16.09
N ILE A 760 -4.06 24.88 15.81
CA ILE A 760 -5.44 24.83 16.27
C ILE A 760 -5.49 24.70 17.81
N HIS A 761 -6.54 25.28 18.39
CA HIS A 761 -6.91 25.12 19.78
C HIS A 761 -8.22 24.34 19.90
N ALA A 762 -8.37 23.57 20.95
CA ALA A 762 -9.58 22.79 21.19
C ALA A 762 -9.99 22.84 22.66
N ALA A 763 -11.29 22.81 22.91
CA ALA A 763 -11.86 22.76 24.24
C ALA A 763 -12.94 21.67 24.33
N ILE A 764 -13.00 21.01 25.49
CA ILE A 764 -14.15 20.19 25.84
C ILE A 764 -15.32 21.10 26.18
N VAL A 765 -16.50 20.85 25.62
CA VAL A 765 -17.75 21.55 25.94
C VAL A 765 -18.82 20.54 26.37
N VAL A 766 -19.53 20.87 27.46
CA VAL A 766 -20.65 20.06 27.95
C VAL A 766 -21.87 20.93 28.15
N PHE A 767 -23.01 20.50 27.60
CA PHE A 767 -24.29 21.18 27.73
C PHE A 767 -25.29 20.29 28.47
N GLU A 768 -26.02 20.87 29.44
CA GLU A 768 -27.21 20.26 30.04
C GLU A 768 -28.46 21.01 29.59
N ASP A 769 -29.48 20.30 29.09
CA ASP A 769 -30.75 20.89 28.58
C ASP A 769 -30.49 22.12 27.69
N GLY A 770 -29.46 22.03 26.82
CA GLY A 770 -29.06 23.09 25.90
C GLY A 770 -28.28 24.25 26.53
N LYS A 771 -27.95 24.19 27.83
CA LYS A 771 -27.14 25.20 28.53
C LYS A 771 -25.71 24.72 28.68
N LEU A 772 -24.74 25.50 28.24
CA LEU A 772 -23.33 25.24 28.48
C LEU A 772 -23.02 25.21 29.99
N VAL A 773 -22.50 24.08 30.51
CA VAL A 773 -22.18 23.87 31.92
C VAL A 773 -20.70 23.63 32.16
N ARG A 774 -19.92 23.21 31.11
CA ARG A 774 -18.48 23.09 31.14
C ARG A 774 -17.88 23.56 29.83
N GLU A 775 -16.77 24.28 29.91
CA GLU A 775 -15.87 24.59 28.82
C GLU A 775 -14.45 24.55 29.37
N GLN A 776 -13.60 23.67 28.83
CA GLN A 776 -12.24 23.45 29.32
C GLN A 776 -11.31 23.29 28.15
N GLU A 777 -10.29 24.17 28.07
CA GLU A 777 -9.26 24.06 27.05
C GLU A 777 -8.46 22.74 27.19
N ILE A 778 -8.04 22.19 26.06
CA ILE A 778 -7.19 21.00 25.98
C ILE A 778 -5.77 21.49 25.74
N GLU A 779 -4.90 21.30 26.73
CA GLU A 779 -3.47 21.63 26.60
C GLU A 779 -2.75 20.50 25.87
N ASP A 780 -1.72 20.84 25.05
CA ASP A 780 -0.84 19.88 24.34
C ASP A 780 -1.61 18.83 23.52
N LEU A 781 -2.33 19.30 22.48
CA LEU A 781 -3.10 18.43 21.59
C LEU A 781 -2.20 17.33 20.93
N PRO A 782 -2.44 16.04 21.23
CA PRO A 782 -1.74 14.95 20.58
C PRO A 782 -2.07 14.86 19.09
N TYR A 783 -1.13 14.32 18.33
CA TYR A 783 -1.19 14.26 16.88
C TYR A 783 -1.64 12.87 16.41
N ASN A 784 -2.71 12.80 15.62
CA ASN A 784 -3.24 11.58 15.01
C ASN A 784 -3.46 10.38 15.95
N GLU A 785 -3.73 10.62 17.22
CA GLU A 785 -3.99 9.56 18.19
C GLU A 785 -5.20 9.88 19.09
N TYR A 786 -5.83 8.84 19.61
CA TYR A 786 -6.84 9.01 20.64
C TYR A 786 -6.20 9.41 21.95
N PHE A 787 -6.72 10.45 22.56
CA PHE A 787 -6.28 10.91 23.89
C PHE A 787 -7.46 11.19 24.80
N THR A 788 -7.20 11.11 26.10
CA THR A 788 -8.21 11.35 27.13
C THR A 788 -7.81 12.54 27.97
N THR A 789 -8.69 13.53 28.06
CA THR A 789 -8.52 14.68 28.94
C THR A 789 -9.47 14.60 30.12
N ALA A 790 -8.93 14.62 31.33
CA ALA A 790 -9.73 14.68 32.55
C ALA A 790 -10.40 16.06 32.70
N LEU A 791 -11.62 16.08 33.16
CA LEU A 791 -12.32 17.32 33.51
C LEU A 791 -11.81 17.88 34.83
N ASP A 792 -11.45 19.16 34.85
CA ASP A 792 -11.06 19.89 36.08
C ASP A 792 -12.19 19.90 37.13
N GLU A 793 -13.42 19.96 36.65
CA GLU A 793 -14.62 19.89 37.44
C GLU A 793 -15.57 18.81 36.92
N PRO A 794 -15.53 17.59 37.50
CA PRO A 794 -16.44 16.50 37.13
C PRO A 794 -17.92 16.91 37.22
N LEU A 795 -18.75 16.34 36.34
CA LEU A 795 -20.18 16.61 36.30
C LEU A 795 -20.99 15.40 36.75
N LEU A 796 -21.80 15.59 37.79
CA LEU A 796 -22.73 14.53 38.24
C LEU A 796 -23.86 14.34 37.24
N ILE A 797 -24.02 13.13 36.74
CA ILE A 797 -25.10 12.72 35.84
C ILE A 797 -26.34 12.35 36.66
N ASP A 798 -27.34 13.22 36.67
CA ASP A 798 -28.59 12.95 37.40
C ASP A 798 -29.59 12.08 36.61
N GLY A 799 -29.41 11.95 35.29
CA GLY A 799 -30.18 11.10 34.39
C GLY A 799 -31.56 11.69 34.04
N SER A 800 -31.86 12.92 34.49
CA SER A 800 -33.16 13.57 34.18
C SER A 800 -33.08 14.64 33.08
N LYS A 801 -31.86 15.07 32.75
CA LYS A 801 -31.58 16.12 31.74
C LYS A 801 -30.87 15.52 30.52
N GLU A 802 -31.10 16.15 29.34
CA GLU A 802 -30.29 15.86 28.18
C GLU A 802 -28.85 16.34 28.39
N LEU A 803 -27.88 15.54 27.99
CA LEU A 803 -26.47 15.89 28.03
C LEU A 803 -25.92 15.92 26.61
N LYS A 804 -25.18 16.96 26.23
CA LYS A 804 -24.34 16.96 25.01
C LYS A 804 -22.89 17.10 25.43
N ILE A 805 -22.06 16.20 24.90
CA ILE A 805 -20.61 16.20 25.08
C ILE A 805 -19.98 16.51 23.75
N GLY A 806 -19.20 17.55 23.66
CA GLY A 806 -18.60 18.00 22.40
C GLY A 806 -17.17 18.45 22.52
N ILE A 807 -16.54 18.58 21.37
CA ILE A 807 -15.24 19.23 21.18
C ILE A 807 -15.47 20.49 20.35
N LYS A 808 -15.07 21.62 20.91
CA LYS A 808 -14.99 22.92 20.25
C LYS A 808 -13.59 23.10 19.71
N VAL A 809 -13.46 23.43 18.44
CA VAL A 809 -12.20 23.83 17.82
C VAL A 809 -12.26 25.32 17.47
N HIS A 810 -11.15 26.02 17.66
CA HIS A 810 -11.05 27.45 17.41
C HIS A 810 -9.62 27.84 17.02
N ASP A 811 -9.46 29.09 16.58
CA ASP A 811 -8.18 29.64 16.13
C ASP A 811 -7.51 28.86 14.99
N TYR A 812 -8.33 28.39 14.01
CA TYR A 812 -7.87 27.66 12.85
C TYR A 812 -8.19 28.42 11.54
N ASP A 813 -7.41 28.13 10.48
CA ASP A 813 -7.57 28.75 9.17
C ASP A 813 -8.61 28.04 8.30
N ALA A 814 -9.10 28.73 7.25
CA ALA A 814 -10.11 28.20 6.33
C ALA A 814 -9.71 26.93 5.58
N GLU A 815 -8.41 26.67 5.48
CA GLU A 815 -7.87 25.47 4.83
C GLU A 815 -7.75 24.28 5.79
N GLN A 816 -7.94 24.48 7.10
CA GLN A 816 -7.84 23.45 8.13
C GLN A 816 -9.17 22.72 8.33
N ILE A 817 -9.11 21.42 8.59
CA ILE A 817 -10.27 20.54 8.77
C ILE A 817 -10.13 19.79 10.10
N PRO A 818 -10.44 20.47 11.22
CA PRO A 818 -9.99 20.03 12.54
C PRO A 818 -10.83 18.96 13.22
N LEU A 819 -12.09 18.72 12.82
CA LEU A 819 -12.96 17.75 13.48
C LEU A 819 -13.12 16.48 12.68
N LEU A 820 -12.97 15.35 13.35
CA LEU A 820 -13.02 14.00 12.78
C LEU A 820 -14.31 13.28 13.19
N TYR A 821 -15.04 12.73 12.20
CA TYR A 821 -16.16 11.83 12.44
C TYR A 821 -15.96 10.49 11.74
N ALA A 822 -16.55 9.46 12.31
CA ALA A 822 -16.56 8.12 11.74
C ALA A 822 -17.82 7.88 10.92
N VAL A 823 -17.73 7.10 9.85
CA VAL A 823 -18.88 6.54 9.15
C VAL A 823 -19.30 5.25 9.86
N SER A 824 -20.56 5.13 10.20
CA SER A 824 -21.12 3.96 10.86
C SER A 824 -22.54 3.70 10.38
N ASP A 825 -22.87 2.48 10.01
CA ASP A 825 -24.22 2.04 9.62
C ASP A 825 -25.24 2.17 10.77
N LYS A 826 -24.75 2.31 11.99
CA LYS A 826 -25.55 2.42 13.23
C LYS A 826 -25.58 3.82 13.83
N PHE A 827 -25.34 4.86 13.04
CA PHE A 827 -25.44 6.22 13.54
C PHE A 827 -26.87 6.57 14.01
N ILE A 828 -26.97 7.48 14.97
CA ILE A 828 -28.24 7.94 15.49
C ILE A 828 -28.41 9.41 15.11
N ALA A 829 -29.17 9.66 14.03
CA ALA A 829 -29.39 11.01 13.52
C ALA A 829 -29.95 11.96 14.58
N GLY A 830 -29.28 13.09 14.80
CA GLY A 830 -29.62 14.07 15.83
C GLY A 830 -29.13 13.73 17.24
N LYS A 831 -28.37 12.62 17.39
CA LYS A 831 -27.64 12.29 18.61
C LYS A 831 -26.14 12.17 18.35
N SER A 832 -25.70 11.40 17.36
CA SER A 832 -24.28 11.13 17.12
C SER A 832 -23.61 12.08 16.13
N ASP A 833 -24.38 12.95 15.46
CA ASP A 833 -23.98 13.74 14.28
C ASP A 833 -24.20 15.25 14.43
N LEU A 834 -24.31 15.76 15.65
CA LEU A 834 -24.60 17.17 15.88
C LEU A 834 -23.37 18.05 15.71
N PHE A 835 -23.52 19.21 15.05
CA PHE A 835 -22.53 20.27 15.05
C PHE A 835 -23.15 21.65 15.23
N SER A 836 -22.36 22.62 15.67
CA SER A 836 -22.77 24.00 15.90
C SER A 836 -21.67 24.96 15.46
N GLU A 837 -22.07 26.02 14.75
CA GLU A 837 -21.20 27.13 14.30
C GLU A 837 -21.46 28.43 15.09
N ASP A 838 -22.30 28.40 16.09
CA ASP A 838 -22.71 29.55 16.91
C ASP A 838 -22.58 29.28 18.41
N ASN A 839 -21.52 28.55 18.77
CA ASN A 839 -21.15 28.20 20.15
C ASN A 839 -22.27 27.46 20.93
N GLY A 840 -22.97 26.55 20.24
CA GLY A 840 -24.04 25.74 20.84
C GLY A 840 -25.41 26.40 20.91
N ALA A 841 -25.59 27.59 20.36
CA ALA A 841 -26.90 28.27 20.33
C ALA A 841 -27.90 27.55 19.40
N THR A 842 -27.40 27.05 18.25
CA THR A 842 -28.17 26.19 17.34
C THR A 842 -27.37 24.95 16.96
N TRP A 843 -28.07 23.87 16.63
CA TRP A 843 -27.46 22.58 16.28
C TRP A 843 -27.98 22.11 14.92
N GLN A 844 -27.03 21.71 14.08
CA GLN A 844 -27.26 21.11 12.77
C GLN A 844 -26.81 19.65 12.79
N LYS A 845 -27.13 18.89 11.75
CA LYS A 845 -26.73 17.49 11.62
C LYS A 845 -25.82 17.32 10.42
N VAL A 846 -24.70 16.66 10.62
CA VAL A 846 -23.78 16.35 9.51
C VAL A 846 -24.48 15.53 8.44
N SER A 847 -25.34 14.59 8.82
CA SER A 847 -26.13 13.75 7.91
C SER A 847 -27.11 14.51 7.01
N GLU A 848 -27.48 15.74 7.37
CA GLU A 848 -28.34 16.61 6.53
C GLU A 848 -27.52 17.50 5.59
N PHE A 849 -26.22 17.70 5.86
CA PHE A 849 -25.37 18.63 5.12
C PHE A 849 -24.84 18.04 3.80
N TYR A 850 -24.62 16.73 3.70
CA TYR A 850 -24.06 16.06 2.52
C TYR A 850 -25.09 15.36 1.61
N GLY A 851 -26.37 15.62 1.78
CA GLY A 851 -27.46 14.83 1.19
C GLY A 851 -28.05 15.35 -0.12
N GLU A 852 -27.33 15.35 -1.26
CA GLU A 852 -28.01 15.51 -2.57
C GLU A 852 -28.74 14.24 -3.08
N ASN A 853 -28.48 13.06 -2.50
CA ASN A 853 -29.03 11.78 -2.98
C ASN A 853 -30.05 11.09 -2.09
N ASN A 854 -30.65 11.76 -1.10
CA ASN A 854 -31.65 11.16 -0.18
C ASN A 854 -31.19 9.95 0.65
N GLU A 855 -29.94 9.54 0.60
CA GLU A 855 -29.35 8.57 1.50
C GLU A 855 -28.67 9.30 2.66
N LYS A 856 -29.06 8.93 3.88
CA LYS A 856 -28.50 9.48 5.11
C LYS A 856 -27.04 9.05 5.19
N SER A 857 -26.11 10.00 5.08
CA SER A 857 -24.71 9.69 5.33
C SER A 857 -24.55 9.29 6.81
N PRO A 858 -24.20 8.03 7.10
CA PRO A 858 -24.05 7.58 8.47
C PRO A 858 -22.80 8.22 9.08
N CYS A 859 -22.95 9.04 10.10
CA CYS A 859 -21.81 9.66 10.77
C CYS A 859 -21.95 9.68 12.29
N CYS A 860 -20.82 9.52 12.98
CA CYS A 860 -20.73 9.58 14.43
C CYS A 860 -19.44 10.32 14.83
N TRP A 861 -19.56 11.27 15.77
CA TRP A 861 -18.39 11.94 16.29
C TRP A 861 -17.55 11.01 17.14
N ASN A 862 -16.23 11.03 16.95
CA ASN A 862 -15.26 10.31 17.77
C ASN A 862 -15.06 11.01 19.14
N ILE A 863 -16.14 11.18 19.88
CA ILE A 863 -16.18 11.86 21.17
C ILE A 863 -16.81 10.92 22.18
N THR A 864 -16.07 10.53 23.20
CA THR A 864 -16.49 9.61 24.23
C THR A 864 -16.37 10.25 25.61
N GLY A 865 -17.46 10.32 26.37
CA GLY A 865 -17.44 10.73 27.77
C GLY A 865 -16.91 9.61 28.65
N CYS A 866 -15.91 9.88 29.49
CA CYS A 866 -15.44 8.97 30.55
C CYS A 866 -16.28 9.18 31.80
N VAL A 867 -17.00 8.16 32.23
CA VAL A 867 -17.91 8.21 33.39
C VAL A 867 -17.41 7.30 34.48
N THR A 868 -17.28 7.80 35.70
CA THR A 868 -16.78 7.05 36.86
C THR A 868 -17.76 7.06 38.04
N ASP A 869 -17.63 6.13 38.97
CA ASP A 869 -18.46 6.10 40.18
C ASP A 869 -18.07 7.24 41.16
N GLU A 870 -16.78 7.61 41.15
CA GLU A 870 -16.24 8.69 41.98
C GLU A 870 -15.86 9.88 41.10
N PRO A 871 -15.79 11.11 41.64
CA PRO A 871 -15.50 12.30 40.83
C PRO A 871 -14.00 12.44 40.50
N GLU A 872 -13.36 11.39 40.06
CA GLU A 872 -11.94 11.35 39.71
C GLU A 872 -11.71 10.30 38.61
N LEU A 873 -10.99 10.70 37.57
CA LEU A 873 -10.51 9.79 36.52
C LEU A 873 -9.08 9.31 36.88
N LYS A 874 -8.91 8.00 37.09
CA LYS A 874 -7.60 7.40 37.34
C LYS A 874 -7.05 6.76 36.09
N PRO A 875 -5.88 7.18 35.58
CA PRO A 875 -5.24 6.52 34.46
C PRO A 875 -4.78 5.10 34.82
N SER A 876 -4.93 4.16 33.92
CA SER A 876 -4.37 2.80 34.01
C SER A 876 -3.23 2.64 33.01
N GLU A 877 -2.23 1.84 33.36
CA GLU A 877 -1.08 1.53 32.48
C GLU A 877 -1.38 0.37 31.51
N THR A 878 -2.47 -0.38 31.73
CA THR A 878 -2.83 -1.52 30.87
C THR A 878 -3.87 -1.13 29.84
N GLU A 879 -3.57 -1.33 28.57
CA GLU A 879 -4.53 -1.16 27.49
C GLU A 879 -5.18 -2.51 27.13
N ASN A 880 -6.50 -2.51 27.01
CA ASN A 880 -7.23 -3.59 26.38
C ASN A 880 -7.63 -3.17 24.98
N ILE A 881 -7.62 -4.09 24.05
CA ILE A 881 -7.92 -3.81 22.65
C ILE A 881 -9.44 -3.82 22.43
N TYR A 882 -10.15 -4.80 23.02
CA TYR A 882 -11.55 -5.04 22.72
C TYR A 882 -12.23 -5.91 23.78
N TYR A 883 -13.57 -5.99 23.69
CA TYR A 883 -14.39 -6.76 24.64
C TYR A 883 -15.31 -7.74 23.92
N SER A 884 -15.64 -8.85 24.58
CA SER A 884 -16.69 -9.76 24.16
C SER A 884 -17.74 -9.89 25.24
N VAL A 885 -19.01 -9.86 24.85
CA VAL A 885 -20.15 -10.00 25.75
C VAL A 885 -20.78 -11.38 25.58
N PHE A 886 -21.03 -12.03 26.69
CA PHE A 886 -21.63 -13.37 26.73
C PHE A 886 -22.98 -13.33 27.44
N ARG A 887 -23.92 -14.09 26.90
CA ARG A 887 -25.26 -14.32 27.53
C ARG A 887 -25.43 -15.83 27.74
N ASN A 888 -25.69 -16.24 28.98
CA ASN A 888 -25.87 -17.63 29.36
C ASN A 888 -24.71 -18.56 28.95
N GLY A 889 -23.50 -18.02 28.84
CA GLY A 889 -22.30 -18.74 28.43
C GLY A 889 -22.06 -18.79 26.92
N GLU A 890 -22.98 -18.28 26.10
CA GLU A 890 -22.82 -18.16 24.67
C GLU A 890 -22.36 -16.73 24.32
N LEU A 891 -21.46 -16.62 23.35
CA LEU A 891 -21.00 -15.35 22.81
C LEU A 891 -22.16 -14.60 22.18
N LEU A 892 -22.51 -13.44 22.73
CA LEU A 892 -23.63 -12.64 22.28
C LEU A 892 -23.22 -11.64 21.20
N SER A 893 -22.10 -10.96 21.42
CA SER A 893 -21.48 -10.11 20.40
C SER A 893 -20.70 -10.99 19.45
N THR A 894 -21.19 -11.16 18.25
CA THR A 894 -20.40 -11.76 17.16
C THR A 894 -19.27 -10.86 16.68
N ALA A 895 -19.18 -9.62 17.19
CA ALA A 895 -18.05 -8.71 17.02
C ALA A 895 -17.35 -8.54 18.35
N VAL A 896 -16.07 -8.44 18.29
CA VAL A 896 -15.22 -7.95 19.33
C VAL A 896 -15.45 -6.44 19.41
N LEU A 897 -15.85 -5.96 20.57
CA LEU A 897 -16.17 -4.56 20.77
C LEU A 897 -14.88 -3.76 20.99
N ASP A 898 -14.75 -2.63 20.31
CA ASP A 898 -13.62 -1.70 20.44
C ASP A 898 -13.39 -1.27 21.91
N LYS A 899 -12.15 -0.90 22.24
CA LYS A 899 -11.78 -0.35 23.54
C LYS A 899 -12.63 0.85 24.00
N LEU A 900 -13.21 1.57 23.05
CA LEU A 900 -14.14 2.66 23.30
C LEU A 900 -15.60 2.20 23.44
N GLN A 901 -15.89 0.91 23.27
CA GLN A 901 -17.22 0.33 23.40
C GLN A 901 -17.35 -0.46 24.70
N THR A 902 -17.63 0.22 25.78
CA THR A 902 -17.93 -0.42 27.06
C THR A 902 -19.44 -0.46 27.36
N HIS A 903 -20.22 -0.61 26.31
CA HIS A 903 -21.68 -0.78 26.38
C HIS A 903 -22.16 -1.76 25.31
N TYR A 904 -23.29 -2.39 25.55
CA TYR A 904 -23.92 -3.32 24.63
C TYR A 904 -25.45 -3.30 24.79
N PHE A 905 -26.18 -3.34 23.67
CA PHE A 905 -27.65 -3.38 23.68
C PHE A 905 -28.14 -4.75 23.25
N ASP A 906 -28.84 -5.45 24.16
CA ASP A 906 -29.46 -6.74 23.84
C ASP A 906 -30.97 -6.59 23.69
N ASN A 907 -31.45 -6.69 22.44
CA ASN A 907 -32.86 -6.60 22.10
C ASN A 907 -33.64 -7.87 22.46
N ASP A 908 -32.96 -9.00 22.61
CA ASP A 908 -33.56 -10.31 22.85
C ASP A 908 -33.46 -10.76 24.31
N ALA A 909 -33.01 -9.88 25.22
CA ALA A 909 -32.82 -10.14 26.63
C ALA A 909 -34.11 -10.63 27.31
N LYS A 910 -34.02 -11.65 28.15
CA LYS A 910 -35.11 -12.26 28.89
C LYS A 910 -34.79 -12.28 30.36
N ASP A 911 -35.82 -12.18 31.17
CA ASP A 911 -35.69 -12.30 32.65
C ASP A 911 -34.95 -13.57 33.01
N GLY A 912 -33.90 -13.43 33.80
CA GLY A 912 -33.02 -14.50 34.21
C GLY A 912 -31.80 -14.74 33.38
N ASP A 913 -31.67 -14.05 32.25
CA ASP A 913 -30.44 -14.12 31.44
C ASP A 913 -29.23 -13.61 32.24
N SER A 914 -28.12 -14.34 32.15
CA SER A 914 -26.86 -14.06 32.84
C SER A 914 -25.84 -13.54 31.84
N TYR A 915 -25.23 -12.39 32.13
CA TYR A 915 -24.25 -11.73 31.26
C TYR A 915 -22.91 -11.65 31.96
N TYR A 916 -21.82 -11.78 31.18
CA TYR A 916 -20.48 -11.43 31.58
C TYR A 916 -19.69 -10.89 30.38
N VAL A 917 -18.59 -10.17 30.64
CA VAL A 917 -17.71 -9.55 29.67
C VAL A 917 -16.29 -10.07 29.91
N MET A 918 -15.55 -10.28 28.83
CA MET A 918 -14.12 -10.57 28.83
C MET A 918 -13.39 -9.50 28.01
N ALA A 919 -12.18 -9.14 28.44
CA ALA A 919 -11.31 -8.20 27.75
C ALA A 919 -10.14 -8.93 27.08
N TYR A 920 -9.73 -8.43 25.94
CA TYR A 920 -8.57 -8.86 25.17
C TYR A 920 -7.55 -7.73 25.15
N TYR A 921 -6.31 -8.02 25.46
CA TYR A 921 -5.24 -7.03 25.63
C TYR A 921 -4.30 -7.00 24.43
N THR A 922 -3.56 -5.89 24.27
CA THR A 922 -2.60 -5.69 23.18
C THR A 922 -1.48 -6.73 23.15
N ASP A 923 -1.19 -7.37 24.28
CA ASP A 923 -0.22 -8.47 24.38
C ASP A 923 -0.85 -9.84 24.03
N GLY A 924 -2.04 -9.87 23.43
CA GLY A 924 -2.79 -11.08 23.08
C GLY A 924 -3.33 -11.85 24.28
N SER A 925 -3.21 -11.32 25.53
CA SER A 925 -3.79 -11.96 26.71
C SER A 925 -5.29 -11.71 26.82
N VAL A 926 -5.99 -12.63 27.46
CA VAL A 926 -7.42 -12.56 27.70
C VAL A 926 -7.68 -12.46 29.20
N SER A 927 -8.61 -11.62 29.60
CA SER A 927 -9.00 -11.48 31.01
C SER A 927 -9.79 -12.69 31.51
N ASP A 928 -9.90 -12.81 32.85
CA ASP A 928 -11.00 -13.58 33.43
C ASP A 928 -12.35 -12.94 33.07
N ALA A 929 -13.44 -13.71 33.18
CA ALA A 929 -14.78 -13.19 32.97
C ALA A 929 -15.13 -12.19 34.08
N SER A 930 -15.79 -11.09 33.74
CA SER A 930 -16.37 -10.16 34.74
C SER A 930 -17.29 -10.86 35.72
N GLU A 931 -17.64 -10.19 36.83
CA GLU A 931 -18.77 -10.61 37.61
C GLU A 931 -20.05 -10.67 36.77
N ALA A 932 -20.85 -11.69 36.98
CA ALA A 932 -22.05 -11.89 36.16
C ALA A 932 -23.16 -10.91 36.53
N PHE A 933 -23.76 -10.27 35.56
CA PHE A 933 -25.00 -9.51 35.67
C PHE A 933 -26.20 -10.40 35.30
N ILE A 934 -27.24 -10.44 36.11
CA ILE A 934 -28.49 -11.17 35.82
C ILE A 934 -29.60 -10.16 35.53
N PHE A 935 -30.18 -10.27 34.33
CA PHE A 935 -31.26 -9.41 33.90
C PHE A 935 -32.59 -9.76 34.58
N ASP A 936 -33.26 -8.76 35.15
CA ASP A 936 -34.61 -8.86 35.75
C ASP A 936 -35.40 -7.63 35.33
N SER A 937 -36.34 -7.80 34.41
CA SER A 937 -37.17 -6.71 33.85
C SER A 937 -38.12 -6.06 34.86
N SER A 938 -38.28 -6.65 36.06
CA SER A 938 -39.16 -6.15 37.14
C SER A 938 -38.47 -5.15 38.06
N THR A 939 -37.13 -5.00 37.94
CA THR A 939 -36.35 -4.11 38.82
C THR A 939 -35.93 -2.84 38.11
N ASP A 940 -36.47 -1.70 38.57
CA ASP A 940 -35.81 -0.40 38.37
C ASP A 940 -34.48 -0.41 39.13
N ILE A 941 -33.42 -0.06 38.44
CA ILE A 941 -32.02 -0.14 38.83
C ILE A 941 -31.75 0.17 40.30
N SER A 942 -31.26 -0.80 41.03
CA SER A 942 -30.41 -0.54 42.20
C SER A 942 -29.54 -1.77 42.45
N GLN A 943 -28.18 -1.61 42.27
CA GLN A 943 -27.24 -2.52 42.87
C GLN A 943 -27.49 -2.54 44.37
N TYR A 944 -28.05 -3.62 44.91
CA TYR A 944 -28.19 -3.80 46.34
C TYR A 944 -27.02 -4.62 46.84
N THR A 945 -26.08 -3.98 47.51
CA THR A 945 -25.21 -4.64 48.48
C THR A 945 -26.12 -5.02 49.65
N ILE A 946 -26.23 -6.32 49.91
CA ILE A 946 -26.80 -6.79 51.18
C ILE A 946 -25.61 -6.78 52.14
N ASP A 947 -25.42 -5.68 52.86
CA ASP A 947 -24.27 -5.42 53.73
C ASP A 947 -24.15 -6.41 54.93
N ASP A 948 -25.15 -7.28 55.14
CA ASP A 948 -25.24 -8.20 56.27
C ASP A 948 -25.06 -9.68 55.91
N LEU A 949 -24.74 -10.05 54.67
CA LEU A 949 -24.54 -11.44 54.30
C LEU A 949 -23.04 -11.80 54.25
N SER A 950 -22.63 -12.76 55.06
CA SER A 950 -21.31 -13.37 54.90
C SER A 950 -21.43 -14.82 54.38
N ILE A 951 -20.62 -15.13 53.35
CA ILE A 951 -20.61 -16.42 52.67
C ILE A 951 -19.29 -17.12 53.01
N SER A 952 -19.35 -18.33 53.51
CA SER A 952 -18.18 -19.15 53.81
C SER A 952 -18.35 -20.58 53.31
N PHE A 953 -17.27 -21.17 52.80
CA PHE A 953 -17.23 -22.57 52.36
C PHE A 953 -16.69 -23.45 53.48
N ASN A 954 -17.42 -24.52 53.81
CA ASN A 954 -16.97 -25.54 54.73
C ASN A 954 -16.56 -26.81 53.95
N SER A 955 -15.27 -27.07 53.89
CA SER A 955 -14.69 -28.17 53.11
C SER A 955 -15.00 -29.55 53.68
N GLU A 956 -15.22 -29.68 55.01
CA GLU A 956 -15.53 -30.95 55.67
C GLU A 956 -16.96 -31.41 55.39
N THR A 957 -17.91 -30.46 55.45
CA THR A 957 -19.33 -30.76 55.20
C THR A 957 -19.76 -30.60 53.76
N LYS A 958 -18.88 -30.04 52.92
CA LYS A 958 -19.17 -29.65 51.54
C LYS A 958 -20.42 -28.77 51.45
N ASN A 959 -20.52 -27.79 52.33
CA ASN A 959 -21.59 -26.83 52.33
C ASN A 959 -21.06 -25.41 52.14
N ILE A 960 -21.82 -24.57 51.43
CA ILE A 960 -21.71 -23.13 51.50
C ILE A 960 -22.60 -22.65 52.62
N ASN A 961 -22.00 -22.03 53.65
CA ASN A 961 -22.73 -21.42 54.75
C ASN A 961 -22.96 -19.93 54.44
N ILE A 962 -24.18 -19.48 54.62
CA ILE A 962 -24.63 -18.12 54.39
C ILE A 962 -25.12 -17.57 55.74
N ASN A 963 -24.40 -16.60 56.28
CA ASN A 963 -24.78 -15.92 57.51
C ASN A 963 -25.52 -14.63 57.15
N GLY A 964 -26.68 -14.42 57.74
CA GLY A 964 -27.61 -13.33 57.44
C GLY A 964 -29.00 -13.85 57.08
N GLU A 965 -29.96 -12.95 56.99
CA GLU A 965 -31.33 -13.31 56.61
C GLU A 965 -31.53 -13.29 55.09
N PHE A 966 -32.01 -14.38 54.53
CA PHE A 966 -32.35 -14.51 53.12
C PHE A 966 -33.57 -15.46 52.94
N ASP A 967 -34.25 -15.38 51.80
CA ASP A 967 -35.40 -16.20 51.50
C ASP A 967 -34.98 -17.51 50.82
N LYS A 968 -34.03 -17.44 49.91
CA LYS A 968 -33.57 -18.58 49.13
C LYS A 968 -32.13 -18.36 48.61
N ALA A 969 -31.37 -19.45 48.60
CA ALA A 969 -30.08 -19.51 47.91
C ALA A 969 -30.07 -20.62 46.85
N GLU A 970 -29.56 -20.35 45.67
CA GLU A 970 -29.55 -21.25 44.52
C GLU A 970 -28.15 -21.26 43.89
N ILE A 971 -27.68 -22.44 43.46
CA ILE A 971 -26.39 -22.59 42.76
C ILE A 971 -26.69 -23.04 41.33
N PHE A 972 -26.21 -22.29 40.38
CA PHE A 972 -26.34 -22.58 38.97
C PHE A 972 -24.98 -22.98 38.38
N ASN A 973 -24.97 -23.95 37.46
CA ASN A 973 -23.81 -24.24 36.67
C ASN A 973 -23.64 -23.22 35.53
N THR A 974 -22.58 -23.31 34.78
CA THR A 974 -22.29 -22.42 33.62
C THR A 974 -23.34 -22.47 32.50
N ASN A 975 -24.21 -23.50 32.50
CA ASN A 975 -25.33 -23.63 31.55
C ASN A 975 -26.66 -23.11 32.13
N GLY A 976 -26.62 -22.35 33.25
CA GLY A 976 -27.82 -21.78 33.86
C GLY A 976 -28.74 -22.80 34.56
N ILE A 977 -28.30 -24.06 34.73
CA ILE A 977 -29.08 -25.10 35.38
C ILE A 977 -28.87 -25.01 36.90
N CYS A 978 -29.94 -24.87 37.68
CA CYS A 978 -29.85 -24.93 39.12
C CYS A 978 -29.46 -26.32 39.59
N VAL A 979 -28.25 -26.42 40.16
CA VAL A 979 -27.67 -27.70 40.63
C VAL A 979 -27.88 -27.93 42.13
N SER A 980 -28.12 -26.89 42.91
CA SER A 980 -28.44 -26.97 44.34
C SER A 980 -29.23 -25.73 44.78
N GLN A 981 -30.12 -25.89 45.71
CA GLN A 981 -30.89 -24.77 46.31
C GLN A 981 -31.18 -25.02 47.80
N SER A 982 -31.31 -23.96 48.58
CA SER A 982 -31.66 -24.02 49.99
C SER A 982 -32.32 -22.72 50.45
N ALA A 983 -33.27 -22.82 51.37
CA ALA A 983 -33.79 -21.71 52.19
C ALA A 983 -33.20 -21.68 53.62
N ALA A 984 -32.26 -22.58 53.91
CA ALA A 984 -31.55 -22.65 55.20
C ALA A 984 -30.15 -22.02 55.04
N ASN A 985 -29.55 -21.63 56.21
CA ASN A 985 -28.22 -20.97 56.20
C ASN A 985 -27.04 -21.83 55.70
N ALA A 986 -27.33 -22.94 55.01
CA ALA A 986 -26.37 -23.78 54.37
C ALA A 986 -26.94 -24.38 53.07
N ILE A 987 -26.18 -24.38 52.03
CA ILE A 987 -26.52 -25.01 50.77
C ILE A 987 -25.51 -26.15 50.51
N SER A 988 -26.02 -27.33 50.23
CA SER A 988 -25.19 -28.52 50.05
C SER A 988 -24.62 -28.61 48.64
N LEU A 989 -23.34 -28.93 48.57
CA LEU A 989 -22.62 -29.21 47.34
C LEU A 989 -22.45 -30.71 47.07
N ASN A 990 -23.10 -31.57 47.85
CA ASN A 990 -23.02 -33.01 47.65
C ASN A 990 -23.62 -33.40 46.31
N GLY A 991 -22.77 -33.99 45.43
CA GLY A 991 -23.14 -34.37 44.08
C GLY A 991 -22.91 -33.30 43.03
N VAL A 992 -22.40 -32.13 43.44
CA VAL A 992 -21.98 -31.07 42.53
C VAL A 992 -20.52 -31.36 42.13
N THR A 993 -20.23 -31.40 40.81
CA THR A 993 -18.88 -31.64 40.30
C THR A 993 -17.99 -30.42 40.50
N PRO A 994 -16.64 -30.58 40.63
CA PRO A 994 -15.75 -29.46 40.62
C PRO A 994 -15.93 -28.59 39.35
N GLY A 995 -15.95 -27.29 39.52
CA GLY A 995 -16.21 -26.34 38.43
C GLY A 995 -16.57 -24.96 38.90
N ILE A 996 -16.88 -24.09 37.95
CA ILE A 996 -17.36 -22.72 38.20
C ILE A 996 -18.88 -22.75 38.26
N TYR A 997 -19.42 -22.06 39.28
CA TYR A 997 -20.86 -21.96 39.56
C TYR A 997 -21.23 -20.54 39.97
N VAL A 998 -22.50 -20.23 39.83
CA VAL A 998 -23.10 -18.97 40.29
C VAL A 998 -23.99 -19.23 41.48
N LEU A 999 -23.69 -18.60 42.61
CA LEU A 999 -24.53 -18.59 43.80
C LEU A 999 -25.45 -17.37 43.77
N LYS A 1000 -26.75 -17.58 43.68
CA LYS A 1000 -27.79 -16.55 43.78
C LYS A 1000 -28.45 -16.62 45.13
N ILE A 1001 -28.48 -15.51 45.88
CA ILE A 1001 -29.16 -15.41 47.18
C ILE A 1001 -30.25 -14.34 47.06
N SER A 1002 -31.49 -14.70 47.39
CA SER A 1002 -32.65 -13.83 47.27
C SER A 1002 -33.25 -13.49 48.64
N LYS A 1003 -33.69 -12.23 48.82
CA LYS A 1003 -34.38 -11.72 50.00
C LYS A 1003 -35.37 -10.63 49.60
N GLY A 1004 -36.67 -10.83 49.98
CA GLY A 1004 -37.71 -9.82 49.75
C GLY A 1004 -37.88 -9.40 48.30
N GLY A 1005 -37.73 -10.32 47.35
CA GLY A 1005 -37.77 -10.01 45.89
C GLY A 1005 -36.48 -9.44 45.33
N LYS A 1006 -35.41 -9.32 46.09
CA LYS A 1006 -34.07 -8.88 45.70
C LYS A 1006 -33.11 -10.07 45.68
N ALA A 1007 -32.09 -10.03 44.84
CA ALA A 1007 -31.10 -11.09 44.78
C ALA A 1007 -29.68 -10.55 44.72
N VAL A 1008 -28.74 -11.26 45.41
CA VAL A 1008 -27.29 -11.10 45.27
C VAL A 1008 -26.74 -12.32 44.56
N VAL A 1009 -25.87 -12.10 43.63
CA VAL A 1009 -25.26 -13.16 42.83
C VAL A 1009 -23.74 -13.14 43.04
N LYS A 1010 -23.15 -14.31 43.26
CA LYS A 1010 -21.72 -14.46 43.48
C LYS A 1010 -21.16 -15.67 42.73
N LYS A 1011 -20.08 -15.48 41.97
CA LYS A 1011 -19.32 -16.58 41.39
C LYS A 1011 -18.65 -17.39 42.50
N ILE A 1012 -18.78 -18.70 42.45
CA ILE A 1012 -18.10 -19.63 43.34
C ILE A 1012 -17.34 -20.68 42.54
N ILE A 1013 -16.18 -21.08 43.09
CA ILE A 1013 -15.39 -22.17 42.50
C ILE A 1013 -15.49 -23.36 43.47
N ILE A 1014 -16.02 -24.46 42.98
CA ILE A 1014 -16.11 -25.71 43.75
C ILE A 1014 -14.92 -26.57 43.30
N LYS A 1015 -13.99 -26.81 44.22
CA LYS A 1015 -12.76 -27.58 43.99
C LYS A 1015 -12.94 -29.06 44.30
#